data_81d0a31a1fc034975102a496e11fa199
#
_entry.id   81d0a31a1fc034975102a496e11fa199
#
_cell.length_a   1.000
_cell.length_b   1.000
_cell.length_c   1.000
_cell.angle_alpha   90.00
_cell.angle_beta   90.00
_cell.angle_gamma   90.00
#
_symmetry.space_group_name_H-M   'P 1'
#
loop_
_entity.id
_entity.type
_entity.pdbx_description
1 polymer ?
#
loop_
_entity_poly.entity_id
_entity_poly.type
_entity_poly.pdbx_seq_one_letter_code
_entity_poly.pdbx_strand_id
1 'polypeptide(L)'
;MGRWGLMANDNNERRGRWQGFDLGGGSSGEPRRMRTSPWVLVIGFLLLLFLFNYIATPRPNALEYSEFLGHVEADRIEGTLEISQTSVSGRIEGPDDGDPFTTTIPPILQGTTELTDLLDENGVAYTGVTPNPLGSLLIGWVAPLLLFGLLWFFLIRRMSGAQAGAALNLGRNRVRIYDRKEMKTTFADVAGVDEAKEELKELVEFLRNPKKYQRLGGRIPKGALLLGPPGCGKTLLARAVAGEANVPFFFMSGSEFVEMFVGLGAARVRELFQQAKEKAPALVFLDEIDTIGKGRGGALGAGFGAHDEREQTLNQLLVEMDGFDSQKGVIIMAATNRPDVLDPALVRPGRFDRQVVVDQPDLRGREEILKVHVRGVALDPSVELRILAARTPGFTGADLANVVNEAALLAARKEKDAVTMIELEEAIDRTVAGLERKSRVMSEKDKERVAIHEMGHALVALTAPTADPVHRVSIIPRGAAALGMTMQRPLEDRYLLTEPELKDRLAVLLGGRTAEEILFDNVISTGAQNDLERATDIARAMVVEYGMSQRVGPLSFGRDGFRGSEGRLLFPGAAPELSDDLASLVDDEIKRLVAEAHDRAIQVLNEHHDFLEKMSRILILTEVIDGPDLHAYFEGSKPIPTVEELRREMTGNGRVGRETVTTGPDIVLQPPANG
;
A
#
# COMPACT_ATOMS: atom_id res chain seq x y z
N MET A 1 -0.51 -29.35 54.33
CA MET A 1 -1.99 -29.31 54.29
C MET A 1 -2.32 -28.83 52.88
N GLY A 2 -2.69 -29.57 52.00
CA GLY A 2 -3.81 -30.47 51.75
C GLY A 2 -4.38 -29.96 50.43
N ARG A 3 -4.19 -30.61 49.37
CA ARG A 3 -4.77 -31.82 48.75
C ARG A 3 -5.85 -31.48 47.71
N TRP A 4 -5.62 -32.05 46.53
CA TRP A 4 -6.42 -32.84 45.58
C TRP A 4 -7.18 -31.97 44.57
N GLY A 5 -7.22 -32.27 43.32
CA GLY A 5 -6.85 -33.48 42.52
C GLY A 5 -7.82 -33.65 41.37
N LEU A 6 -7.25 -34.04 40.24
CA LEU A 6 -7.70 -35.11 39.34
C LEU A 6 -8.85 -34.84 38.36
N MET A 7 -8.53 -35.07 37.16
CA MET A 7 -8.82 -36.04 36.08
C MET A 7 -9.84 -35.53 35.08
N ALA A 8 -9.45 -35.39 33.87
CA ALA A 8 -9.21 -36.34 32.79
C ALA A 8 -10.48 -36.71 32.01
N ASN A 9 -10.32 -36.65 30.78
CA ASN A 9 -10.73 -37.51 29.66
C ASN A 9 -11.67 -36.85 28.65
N ASP A 10 -11.18 -36.61 27.51
CA ASP A 10 -11.14 -37.41 26.27
C ASP A 10 -12.44 -37.48 25.47
N ASN A 11 -12.29 -37.27 24.23
CA ASN A 11 -12.94 -37.71 23.01
C ASN A 11 -13.66 -36.64 22.16
N ASN A 12 -12.92 -36.20 21.17
CA ASN A 12 -13.10 -36.53 19.74
C ASN A 12 -14.53 -36.41 19.20
N GLU A 13 -14.78 -35.41 18.36
CA GLU A 13 -15.22 -35.67 17.00
C GLU A 13 -15.39 -34.33 16.18
N ARG A 14 -14.94 -34.45 14.98
CA ARG A 14 -14.97 -33.46 13.90
C ARG A 14 -16.37 -32.96 13.61
N ARG A 15 -16.55 -31.67 13.39
CA ARG A 15 -17.32 -31.10 12.25
C ARG A 15 -17.33 -29.58 12.23
N GLY A 16 -17.08 -29.03 11.03
CA GLY A 16 -17.79 -27.86 10.51
C GLY A 16 -17.30 -26.47 10.94
N ARG A 17 -16.33 -26.01 10.21
CA ARG A 17 -15.88 -24.62 10.12
C ARG A 17 -17.01 -23.66 9.73
N TRP A 18 -17.46 -22.81 10.67
CA TRP A 18 -18.08 -21.51 10.34
C TRP A 18 -17.33 -20.42 11.08
N GLN A 19 -16.79 -19.47 10.32
CA GLN A 19 -16.11 -18.31 10.87
C GLN A 19 -17.13 -17.39 11.55
N GLY A 20 -17.10 -17.34 12.87
CA GLY A 20 -17.82 -16.35 13.67
C GLY A 20 -17.00 -15.07 13.75
N PHE A 21 -17.67 -13.95 13.51
CA PHE A 21 -17.17 -12.59 13.71
C PHE A 21 -16.83 -12.38 15.20
N ASP A 22 -15.59 -11.94 15.43
CA ASP A 22 -15.07 -11.59 16.74
C ASP A 22 -15.59 -10.19 17.16
N LEU A 23 -16.31 -10.14 18.27
CA LEU A 23 -16.76 -8.89 18.90
C LEU A 23 -15.92 -8.68 20.16
N GLY A 24 -14.74 -8.07 19.97
CA GLY A 24 -13.91 -7.57 21.05
C GLY A 24 -14.57 -6.41 21.80
N GLY A 25 -14.75 -6.58 23.10
CA GLY A 25 -15.32 -5.59 24.00
C GLY A 25 -14.36 -4.45 24.34
N GLY A 26 -14.92 -3.27 24.44
CA GLY A 26 -14.34 -2.06 25.03
C GLY A 26 -15.46 -1.18 25.56
N SER A 27 -15.53 -1.07 26.88
CA SER A 27 -16.52 -0.32 27.65
C SER A 27 -16.37 1.18 27.50
N SER A 28 -17.41 1.87 27.00
CA SER A 28 -17.80 3.22 27.45
C SER A 28 -19.21 3.48 26.90
N GLY A 29 -20.13 3.75 27.82
CA GLY A 29 -21.56 3.80 27.56
C GLY A 29 -21.96 5.07 26.81
N GLU A 30 -22.35 4.89 25.56
CA GLU A 30 -23.27 5.77 24.85
C GLU A 30 -24.42 4.94 24.32
N PRO A 31 -25.68 5.44 24.31
CA PRO A 31 -26.84 4.66 23.89
C PRO A 31 -26.72 4.37 22.39
N ARG A 32 -26.56 3.10 22.04
CA ARG A 32 -26.59 2.60 20.66
C ARG A 32 -27.95 2.96 20.04
N ARG A 33 -28.00 4.00 19.23
CA ARG A 33 -29.10 4.23 18.28
C ARG A 33 -29.10 3.08 17.29
N MET A 34 -30.09 2.20 17.43
CA MET A 34 -30.39 1.18 16.40
C MET A 34 -30.62 1.89 15.07
N ARG A 35 -29.69 1.71 14.13
CA ARG A 35 -29.91 2.05 12.71
C ARG A 35 -30.85 1.01 12.14
N THR A 36 -32.15 1.23 12.27
CA THR A 36 -33.16 0.44 11.55
C THR A 36 -32.97 0.71 10.05
N SER A 37 -32.65 -0.33 9.31
CA SER A 37 -32.59 -0.26 7.84
C SER A 37 -33.92 0.27 7.32
N PRO A 38 -33.99 1.19 6.34
CA PRO A 38 -35.22 1.69 5.77
C PRO A 38 -36.11 0.58 5.24
N TRP A 39 -35.56 -0.55 4.85
CA TRP A 39 -36.27 -1.76 4.44
C TRP A 39 -37.11 -2.39 5.56
N VAL A 40 -36.68 -2.29 6.82
CA VAL A 40 -37.43 -2.78 7.98
C VAL A 40 -38.72 -1.96 8.15
N LEU A 41 -38.68 -0.66 7.91
CA LEU A 41 -39.83 0.21 7.96
C LEU A 41 -40.81 -0.07 6.80
N VAL A 42 -40.28 -0.32 5.60
CA VAL A 42 -41.10 -0.69 4.43
C VAL A 42 -41.80 -2.04 4.65
N ILE A 43 -41.06 -3.05 5.10
CA ILE A 43 -41.61 -4.38 5.39
C ILE A 43 -42.62 -4.30 6.53
N GLY A 44 -42.33 -3.56 7.60
CA GLY A 44 -43.23 -3.35 8.73
C GLY A 44 -44.53 -2.66 8.30
N PHE A 45 -44.46 -1.66 7.42
CA PHE A 45 -45.66 -0.98 6.86
C PHE A 45 -46.47 -1.89 5.97
N LEU A 46 -45.85 -2.66 5.08
CA LEU A 46 -46.56 -3.63 4.22
C LEU A 46 -47.26 -4.70 5.06
N LEU A 47 -46.63 -5.15 6.13
CA LEU A 47 -47.21 -6.13 7.06
C LEU A 47 -48.40 -5.55 7.84
N LEU A 48 -48.30 -4.28 8.25
CA LEU A 48 -49.36 -3.55 8.94
C LEU A 48 -50.53 -3.27 8.00
N LEU A 49 -50.28 -2.97 6.73
CA LEU A 49 -51.27 -2.77 5.69
C LEU A 49 -51.97 -4.08 5.36
N PHE A 50 -51.24 -5.18 5.29
CA PHE A 50 -51.80 -6.53 5.12
C PHE A 50 -52.67 -6.92 6.32
N LEU A 51 -52.23 -6.66 7.53
CA LEU A 51 -52.95 -6.96 8.77
C LEU A 51 -54.23 -6.11 8.88
N PHE A 52 -54.14 -4.82 8.52
CA PHE A 52 -55.31 -3.93 8.49
C PHE A 52 -56.36 -4.41 7.49
N ASN A 53 -55.97 -4.78 6.26
CA ASN A 53 -56.88 -5.33 5.25
C ASN A 53 -57.47 -6.67 5.70
N TYR A 54 -56.69 -7.49 6.41
CA TYR A 54 -57.13 -8.78 6.93
C TYR A 54 -58.19 -8.63 8.04
N ILE A 55 -58.08 -7.62 8.89
CA ILE A 55 -58.98 -7.37 10.03
C ILE A 55 -60.20 -6.52 9.62
N ALA A 56 -60.03 -5.57 8.69
CA ALA A 56 -61.04 -4.61 8.31
C ALA A 56 -62.08 -5.15 7.32
N THR A 57 -61.85 -6.30 6.69
CA THR A 57 -62.86 -6.94 5.82
C THR A 57 -63.72 -7.89 6.65
N PRO A 58 -65.03 -7.54 6.94
CA PRO A 58 -65.93 -8.48 7.55
C PRO A 58 -66.07 -9.67 6.59
N ARG A 59 -65.93 -10.87 7.10
CA ARG A 59 -66.16 -12.10 6.33
C ARG A 59 -67.52 -12.61 6.66
N PRO A 60 -68.55 -12.31 5.85
CA PRO A 60 -69.89 -12.94 6.03
C PRO A 60 -69.75 -14.45 5.81
N ASN A 61 -70.50 -15.25 6.55
CA ASN A 61 -70.51 -16.69 6.37
C ASN A 61 -70.97 -17.01 4.95
N ALA A 62 -70.17 -17.78 4.22
CA ALA A 62 -70.54 -18.24 2.89
C ALA A 62 -71.64 -19.34 3.05
N LEU A 63 -72.83 -19.08 2.59
CA LEU A 63 -73.92 -20.03 2.61
C LEU A 63 -74.09 -20.65 1.22
N GLU A 64 -74.38 -21.95 1.16
CA GLU A 64 -74.68 -22.57 -0.12
C GLU A 64 -76.07 -22.08 -0.63
N TYR A 65 -76.20 -21.91 -1.97
CA TYR A 65 -77.41 -21.36 -2.56
C TYR A 65 -78.67 -22.22 -2.25
N SER A 66 -78.53 -23.53 -2.16
CA SER A 66 -79.55 -24.47 -1.74
C SER A 66 -80.04 -24.28 -0.29
N GLU A 67 -79.08 -24.00 0.62
CA GLU A 67 -79.39 -23.69 2.03
C GLU A 67 -80.06 -22.33 2.17
N PHE A 68 -79.65 -21.34 1.38
CA PHE A 68 -80.30 -20.03 1.32
C PHE A 68 -81.76 -20.17 0.92
N LEU A 69 -82.07 -20.94 -0.13
CA LEU A 69 -83.45 -21.19 -0.54
C LEU A 69 -84.26 -21.83 0.59
N GLY A 70 -83.66 -22.78 1.30
CA GLY A 70 -84.33 -23.42 2.46
C GLY A 70 -84.62 -22.44 3.61
N HIS A 71 -83.75 -21.40 3.81
CA HIS A 71 -84.04 -20.35 4.79
C HIS A 71 -85.11 -19.35 4.32
N VAL A 72 -85.20 -19.08 3.00
CA VAL A 72 -86.24 -18.26 2.41
C VAL A 72 -87.63 -18.95 2.57
N GLU A 73 -87.70 -20.26 2.24
CA GLU A 73 -88.96 -21.04 2.40
C GLU A 73 -89.41 -21.22 3.87
N ALA A 74 -88.42 -21.22 4.80
CA ALA A 74 -88.68 -21.38 6.22
C ALA A 74 -88.97 -20.05 6.95
N ASP A 75 -89.02 -18.91 6.24
CA ASP A 75 -89.30 -17.56 6.76
C ASP A 75 -88.26 -17.14 7.87
N ARG A 76 -86.99 -17.51 7.66
CA ARG A 76 -85.92 -17.23 8.61
C ARG A 76 -84.98 -16.12 8.15
N ILE A 77 -85.36 -15.30 7.22
CA ILE A 77 -84.62 -14.17 6.72
C ILE A 77 -85.02 -12.93 7.52
N GLU A 78 -84.03 -12.28 8.14
CA GLU A 78 -84.24 -11.06 8.91
C GLU A 78 -83.86 -9.82 8.13
N GLY A 79 -84.76 -8.89 7.94
CA GLY A 79 -84.52 -7.61 7.26
C GLY A 79 -84.61 -7.67 5.74
N THR A 80 -83.89 -6.75 5.06
CA THR A 80 -83.94 -6.61 3.59
C THR A 80 -82.72 -7.28 2.98
N LEU A 81 -82.91 -8.16 1.99
CA LEU A 81 -81.81 -8.77 1.25
C LEU A 81 -81.19 -7.79 0.25
N GLU A 82 -79.85 -7.74 0.19
CA GLU A 82 -79.14 -7.02 -0.84
C GLU A 82 -78.78 -7.97 -1.98
N ILE A 83 -79.39 -7.74 -3.13
CA ILE A 83 -79.11 -8.55 -4.32
C ILE A 83 -78.21 -7.81 -5.27
N SER A 84 -77.03 -8.43 -5.58
CA SER A 84 -76.15 -8.03 -6.63
C SER A 84 -76.23 -8.98 -7.83
N GLN A 85 -75.65 -8.67 -8.96
CA GLN A 85 -75.68 -9.53 -10.16
C GLN A 85 -75.17 -10.95 -9.91
N THR A 86 -74.30 -11.15 -8.93
CA THR A 86 -73.61 -12.42 -8.68
C THR A 86 -73.82 -12.99 -7.29
N SER A 87 -74.38 -12.22 -6.36
CA SER A 87 -74.48 -12.61 -4.95
C SER A 87 -75.69 -12.00 -4.28
N VAL A 88 -76.22 -12.70 -3.29
CA VAL A 88 -77.25 -12.24 -2.35
C VAL A 88 -76.58 -12.17 -0.97
N SER A 89 -76.72 -11.06 -0.28
CA SER A 89 -76.31 -10.88 1.08
C SER A 89 -77.47 -10.44 1.97
N GLY A 90 -77.47 -10.91 3.20
CA GLY A 90 -78.55 -10.64 4.16
C GLY A 90 -78.19 -11.17 5.56
N ARG A 91 -79.22 -11.28 6.41
CA ARG A 91 -79.10 -11.85 7.75
C ARG A 91 -80.14 -12.98 7.94
N ILE A 92 -79.78 -14.01 8.65
CA ILE A 92 -80.63 -15.14 9.04
C ILE A 92 -80.94 -14.98 10.52
N GLU A 93 -82.14 -15.28 10.94
CA GLU A 93 -82.61 -15.27 12.33
C GLU A 93 -81.66 -16.10 13.23
N GLY A 94 -80.94 -15.41 14.17
CA GLY A 94 -79.96 -15.98 15.07
C GLY A 94 -80.05 -15.34 16.46
N PRO A 95 -79.34 -15.89 17.50
CA PRO A 95 -79.53 -15.45 18.89
C PRO A 95 -79.02 -14.05 19.21
N ASP A 96 -78.19 -13.42 18.36
CA ASP A 96 -77.66 -12.08 18.54
C ASP A 96 -77.67 -11.31 17.20
N ASP A 97 -78.74 -10.54 16.97
CA ASP A 97 -78.99 -9.61 15.83
C ASP A 97 -78.71 -10.18 14.42
N GLY A 98 -78.99 -11.48 14.24
CA GLY A 98 -78.91 -12.21 12.98
C GLY A 98 -77.55 -12.40 12.38
N ASP A 99 -77.14 -13.64 12.05
CA ASP A 99 -75.84 -13.92 11.43
C ASP A 99 -75.80 -13.42 9.97
N PRO A 100 -74.79 -12.56 9.63
CA PRO A 100 -74.64 -12.07 8.25
C PRO A 100 -74.17 -13.20 7.33
N PHE A 101 -74.85 -13.39 6.20
CA PHE A 101 -74.44 -14.37 5.19
C PHE A 101 -74.25 -13.74 3.81
N THR A 102 -73.51 -14.41 2.97
CA THR A 102 -73.47 -14.13 1.52
C THR A 102 -73.48 -15.43 0.76
N THR A 103 -74.39 -15.51 -0.19
CA THR A 103 -74.49 -16.65 -1.11
C THR A 103 -74.26 -16.19 -2.54
N THR A 104 -73.70 -17.06 -3.37
CA THR A 104 -73.40 -16.76 -4.78
C THR A 104 -74.57 -17.30 -5.63
N ILE A 105 -75.15 -16.43 -6.47
CA ILE A 105 -76.15 -16.84 -7.42
C ILE A 105 -75.56 -17.72 -8.50
N PRO A 106 -76.03 -18.96 -8.70
CA PRO A 106 -75.51 -19.82 -9.76
C PRO A 106 -75.57 -19.13 -11.13
N PRO A 107 -74.59 -19.27 -11.99
CA PRO A 107 -74.53 -18.56 -13.28
C PRO A 107 -75.74 -18.79 -14.19
N ILE A 108 -76.38 -19.93 -14.03
CA ILE A 108 -77.59 -20.30 -14.81
C ILE A 108 -78.86 -19.51 -14.40
N LEU A 109 -78.86 -18.96 -13.18
CA LEU A 109 -79.95 -18.18 -12.62
C LEU A 109 -79.74 -16.67 -12.65
N GLN A 110 -78.54 -16.25 -13.05
CA GLN A 110 -78.18 -14.83 -13.17
C GLN A 110 -78.96 -14.18 -14.31
N GLY A 111 -79.86 -13.23 -14.00
CA GLY A 111 -80.66 -12.52 -14.97
C GLY A 111 -82.02 -13.16 -15.23
N THR A 112 -82.42 -14.22 -14.52
CA THR A 112 -83.80 -14.76 -14.53
C THR A 112 -84.63 -14.11 -13.43
N THR A 113 -85.94 -14.10 -13.58
CA THR A 113 -86.92 -13.60 -12.57
C THR A 113 -87.24 -14.65 -11.49
N GLU A 114 -86.76 -15.89 -11.63
CA GLU A 114 -87.05 -17.00 -10.72
C GLU A 114 -86.73 -16.71 -9.25
N LEU A 115 -85.56 -16.07 -8.98
CA LEU A 115 -85.17 -15.70 -7.62
C LEU A 115 -86.05 -14.59 -7.05
N THR A 116 -86.40 -13.57 -7.86
CA THR A 116 -87.26 -12.46 -7.44
C THR A 116 -88.69 -12.92 -7.25
N ASP A 117 -89.20 -13.81 -8.11
CA ASP A 117 -90.53 -14.39 -8.00
C ASP A 117 -90.70 -15.24 -6.72
N LEU A 118 -89.64 -16.00 -6.38
CA LEU A 118 -89.60 -16.82 -5.16
C LEU A 118 -89.51 -15.97 -3.87
N LEU A 119 -88.81 -14.85 -3.93
CA LEU A 119 -88.72 -13.90 -2.80
C LEU A 119 -90.02 -13.15 -2.60
N ASP A 120 -90.71 -12.78 -3.70
CA ASP A 120 -91.99 -12.13 -3.67
C ASP A 120 -93.14 -13.08 -3.16
N GLU A 121 -93.08 -14.37 -3.53
CA GLU A 121 -94.03 -15.40 -3.02
C GLU A 121 -93.85 -15.61 -1.50
N ASN A 122 -92.65 -15.53 -0.97
CA ASN A 122 -92.40 -15.70 0.47
C ASN A 122 -92.37 -14.36 1.24
N GLY A 123 -92.69 -13.23 0.59
CA GLY A 123 -92.78 -11.92 1.26
C GLY A 123 -91.51 -11.31 1.77
N VAL A 124 -90.33 -11.75 1.25
CA VAL A 124 -89.04 -11.29 1.68
C VAL A 124 -88.66 -9.99 0.94
N ALA A 125 -88.41 -8.93 1.69
CA ALA A 125 -87.99 -7.64 1.12
C ALA A 125 -86.55 -7.69 0.59
N TYR A 126 -86.35 -7.18 -0.63
CA TYR A 126 -85.03 -7.12 -1.23
C TYR A 126 -84.73 -5.78 -1.90
N THR A 127 -83.43 -5.43 -1.99
CA THR A 127 -82.93 -4.22 -2.64
C THR A 127 -81.78 -4.57 -3.59
N GLY A 128 -81.84 -4.06 -4.83
CA GLY A 128 -80.77 -4.24 -5.80
C GLY A 128 -79.64 -3.29 -5.52
N VAL A 129 -78.40 -3.84 -5.27
CA VAL A 129 -77.19 -3.04 -5.03
C VAL A 129 -76.29 -3.20 -6.23
N THR A 130 -75.91 -2.08 -6.86
CA THR A 130 -74.87 -2.06 -7.86
C THR A 130 -73.51 -1.81 -7.15
N PRO A 131 -72.57 -2.73 -7.24
CA PRO A 131 -71.27 -2.51 -6.65
C PRO A 131 -70.59 -1.27 -7.26
N ASN A 132 -70.15 -0.32 -6.42
CA ASN A 132 -69.47 0.86 -6.88
C ASN A 132 -67.91 0.55 -6.94
N PRO A 133 -67.37 0.15 -8.11
CA PRO A 133 -65.98 -0.30 -8.22
C PRO A 133 -64.99 0.83 -7.97
N LEU A 134 -65.43 2.09 -8.17
CA LEU A 134 -64.57 3.26 -7.92
C LEU A 134 -64.39 3.54 -6.42
N GLY A 135 -65.46 3.34 -5.63
CA GLY A 135 -65.38 3.55 -4.18
C GLY A 135 -64.45 2.54 -3.48
N SER A 136 -64.59 1.26 -3.84
CA SER A 136 -63.77 0.19 -3.28
C SER A 136 -62.28 0.32 -3.69
N LEU A 137 -62.02 0.78 -4.91
CA LEU A 137 -60.67 1.03 -5.41
C LEU A 137 -60.02 2.25 -4.73
N LEU A 138 -60.77 3.32 -4.51
CA LEU A 138 -60.27 4.51 -3.80
C LEU A 138 -59.96 4.23 -2.33
N ILE A 139 -60.83 3.54 -1.63
CA ILE A 139 -60.61 3.25 -0.19
C ILE A 139 -59.58 2.13 -0.02
N GLY A 140 -59.63 1.07 -0.85
CA GLY A 140 -58.75 -0.08 -0.72
C GLY A 140 -57.31 0.17 -1.15
N TRP A 141 -57.05 1.01 -2.17
CA TRP A 141 -55.74 1.17 -2.76
C TRP A 141 -55.21 2.61 -2.75
N VAL A 142 -56.04 3.59 -3.11
CA VAL A 142 -55.55 4.98 -3.27
C VAL A 142 -55.32 5.66 -1.93
N ALA A 143 -56.20 5.46 -0.94
CA ALA A 143 -56.02 6.06 0.38
C ALA A 143 -54.77 5.57 1.11
N PRO A 144 -54.44 4.26 1.16
CA PRO A 144 -53.17 3.76 1.72
C PRO A 144 -51.95 4.26 0.98
N LEU A 145 -51.98 4.34 -0.37
CA LEU A 145 -50.89 4.88 -1.18
C LEU A 145 -50.63 6.36 -0.92
N LEU A 146 -51.66 7.17 -0.77
CA LEU A 146 -51.54 8.57 -0.42
C LEU A 146 -50.98 8.76 0.99
N LEU A 147 -51.42 7.94 1.94
CA LEU A 147 -50.91 7.99 3.32
C LEU A 147 -49.45 7.57 3.40
N PHE A 148 -49.06 6.55 2.63
CA PHE A 148 -47.67 6.14 2.48
C PHE A 148 -46.85 7.23 1.80
N GLY A 149 -47.31 7.84 0.73
CA GLY A 149 -46.64 8.96 0.06
C GLY A 149 -46.42 10.17 0.97
N LEU A 150 -47.40 10.51 1.79
CA LEU A 150 -47.34 11.57 2.79
C LEU A 150 -46.31 11.24 3.91
N LEU A 151 -46.38 10.00 4.43
CA LEU A 151 -45.41 9.53 5.42
C LEU A 151 -44.00 9.52 4.86
N TRP A 152 -43.82 9.04 3.61
CA TRP A 152 -42.54 9.00 2.90
C TRP A 152 -42.01 10.41 2.63
N PHE A 153 -42.86 11.33 2.21
CA PHE A 153 -42.49 12.74 2.03
C PHE A 153 -42.03 13.38 3.35
N PHE A 154 -42.75 13.09 4.43
CA PHE A 154 -42.34 13.61 5.76
C PHE A 154 -41.06 12.99 6.27
N LEU A 155 -40.82 11.70 5.99
CA LEU A 155 -39.57 10.99 6.33
C LEU A 155 -38.39 11.53 5.52
N ILE A 156 -38.56 11.72 4.21
CA ILE A 156 -37.55 12.33 3.33
C ILE A 156 -37.26 13.75 3.79
N ARG A 157 -38.26 14.55 4.09
CA ARG A 157 -38.09 15.93 4.56
C ARG A 157 -37.35 15.98 5.91
N ARG A 158 -37.58 15.01 6.79
CA ARG A 158 -36.88 14.89 8.08
C ARG A 158 -35.47 14.34 7.92
N MET A 159 -35.24 13.44 6.96
CA MET A 159 -33.89 12.90 6.64
C MET A 159 -33.06 13.87 5.84
N SER A 160 -33.62 14.64 4.91
CA SER A 160 -32.87 15.63 4.11
C SER A 160 -32.35 16.79 4.95
N GLY A 161 -33.01 17.15 6.07
CA GLY A 161 -32.47 18.14 7.01
C GLY A 161 -31.22 17.68 7.79
N ALA A 162 -31.06 16.35 8.01
CA ALA A 162 -29.92 15.78 8.74
C ALA A 162 -28.80 15.26 7.83
N GLN A 163 -29.13 14.82 6.61
CA GLN A 163 -28.15 14.26 5.66
C GLN A 163 -27.59 15.27 4.67
N ALA A 164 -28.30 16.34 4.32
CA ALA A 164 -27.73 17.43 3.54
C ALA A 164 -26.58 18.11 4.28
N GLY A 165 -26.62 18.21 5.61
CA GLY A 165 -25.52 18.67 6.44
C GLY A 165 -24.35 17.66 6.52
N ALA A 166 -24.62 16.36 6.45
CA ALA A 166 -23.58 15.33 6.48
C ALA A 166 -22.91 15.12 5.12
N ALA A 167 -23.66 15.22 4.02
CA ALA A 167 -23.10 15.16 2.66
C ALA A 167 -22.26 16.40 2.33
N LEU A 168 -22.64 17.57 2.84
CA LEU A 168 -21.83 18.80 2.76
C LEU A 168 -20.59 18.75 3.67
N ASN A 169 -20.57 17.92 4.71
CA ASN A 169 -19.40 17.70 5.56
C ASN A 169 -18.46 16.60 5.06
N LEU A 170 -18.83 15.78 4.06
CA LEU A 170 -17.92 14.82 3.42
C LEU A 170 -16.80 15.51 2.63
N GLY A 171 -16.96 16.75 2.25
CA GLY A 171 -15.92 17.58 1.62
C GLY A 171 -15.09 18.42 2.59
N ARG A 172 -15.44 18.47 3.88
CA ARG A 172 -14.75 19.34 4.84
C ARG A 172 -13.50 18.68 5.40
N ASN A 173 -12.39 19.23 4.99
CA ASN A 173 -11.15 19.50 5.70
C ASN A 173 -10.33 18.30 6.18
N ARG A 174 -9.41 17.82 5.31
CA ARG A 174 -8.20 17.11 5.74
C ARG A 174 -6.92 17.93 5.52
N VAL A 175 -7.05 19.22 5.20
CA VAL A 175 -5.89 20.12 5.09
C VAL A 175 -5.24 20.22 6.48
N ARG A 176 -4.01 19.73 6.61
CA ARG A 176 -3.23 19.90 7.83
C ARG A 176 -2.61 21.29 7.82
N ILE A 177 -3.14 22.18 8.65
CA ILE A 177 -2.63 23.54 8.81
C ILE A 177 -1.76 23.57 10.05
N TYR A 178 -0.49 23.87 9.87
CA TYR A 178 0.43 24.12 10.99
C TYR A 178 0.56 25.64 11.13
N ASP A 179 0.02 26.18 12.21
CA ASP A 179 0.13 27.60 12.50
C ASP A 179 1.57 27.98 12.89
N ARG A 180 1.92 29.26 12.76
CA ARG A 180 3.28 29.79 13.05
C ARG A 180 3.86 29.34 14.39
N LYS A 181 3.03 29.17 15.42
CA LYS A 181 3.47 28.75 16.77
C LYS A 181 3.86 27.28 16.86
N GLU A 182 3.39 26.46 15.93
CA GLU A 182 3.63 25.01 15.90
C GLU A 182 4.87 24.65 15.08
N MET A 183 5.32 25.58 14.21
CA MET A 183 6.48 25.38 13.34
C MET A 183 7.78 25.68 14.10
N LYS A 184 8.38 24.62 14.66
CA LYS A 184 9.67 24.69 15.35
C LYS A 184 10.85 24.30 14.46
N THR A 185 10.58 23.63 13.34
CA THR A 185 11.60 23.12 12.41
C THR A 185 12.21 24.28 11.62
N THR A 186 13.54 24.36 11.61
CA THR A 186 14.31 25.39 10.91
C THR A 186 15.38 24.71 10.02
N PHE A 187 16.15 25.49 9.27
CA PHE A 187 17.30 24.98 8.49
C PHE A 187 18.39 24.34 9.37
N ALA A 188 18.42 24.59 10.67
CA ALA A 188 19.33 23.95 11.61
C ALA A 188 18.98 22.46 11.88
N ASP A 189 17.75 22.07 11.58
CA ASP A 189 17.26 20.69 11.74
C ASP A 189 17.35 19.87 10.44
N VAL A 190 17.75 20.52 9.35
CA VAL A 190 17.99 19.92 8.04
C VAL A 190 19.49 19.90 7.78
N ALA A 191 20.05 18.75 7.48
CA ALA A 191 21.47 18.59 7.19
C ALA A 191 21.70 17.84 5.86
N GLY A 192 22.88 17.97 5.26
CA GLY A 192 23.30 17.21 4.08
C GLY A 192 22.63 17.61 2.76
N VAL A 193 22.06 18.83 2.67
CA VAL A 193 21.39 19.38 1.48
C VAL A 193 21.66 20.88 1.36
N ASP A 194 22.92 21.27 1.47
CA ASP A 194 23.28 22.68 1.59
C ASP A 194 22.99 23.49 0.32
N GLU A 195 23.16 22.91 -0.86
CA GLU A 195 22.82 23.54 -2.14
C GLU A 195 21.33 23.83 -2.22
N ALA A 196 20.49 22.86 -1.86
CA ALA A 196 19.04 23.05 -1.84
C ALA A 196 18.61 24.10 -0.81
N LYS A 197 19.28 24.18 0.35
CA LYS A 197 19.03 25.25 1.34
C LYS A 197 19.38 26.62 0.78
N GLU A 198 20.53 26.78 0.09
CA GLU A 198 20.93 28.05 -0.52
C GLU A 198 19.89 28.53 -1.54
N GLU A 199 19.43 27.65 -2.43
CA GLU A 199 18.39 28.00 -3.40
C GLU A 199 17.07 28.41 -2.73
N LEU A 200 16.73 27.77 -1.62
CA LEU A 200 15.49 28.06 -0.91
C LEU A 200 15.57 29.27 0.04
N LYS A 201 16.77 29.74 0.40
CA LYS A 201 16.95 30.98 1.18
C LYS A 201 16.33 32.20 0.51
N GLU A 202 16.38 32.26 -0.81
CA GLU A 202 15.72 33.35 -1.54
C GLU A 202 14.20 33.34 -1.34
N LEU A 203 13.58 32.14 -1.33
CA LEU A 203 12.15 32.00 -1.07
C LEU A 203 11.78 32.40 0.37
N VAL A 204 12.65 32.04 1.33
CA VAL A 204 12.49 32.45 2.74
C VAL A 204 12.57 33.98 2.87
N GLU A 205 13.57 34.61 2.24
CA GLU A 205 13.72 36.07 2.29
C GLU A 205 12.50 36.76 1.66
N PHE A 206 12.00 36.22 0.56
CA PHE A 206 10.79 36.75 -0.07
C PHE A 206 9.56 36.63 0.85
N LEU A 207 9.33 35.45 1.47
CA LEU A 207 8.21 35.26 2.40
C LEU A 207 8.30 36.20 3.61
N ARG A 208 9.52 36.51 4.08
CA ARG A 208 9.76 37.47 5.17
C ARG A 208 9.51 38.90 4.75
N ASN A 209 9.97 39.31 3.55
CA ASN A 209 10.00 40.69 3.08
C ASN A 209 9.50 40.86 1.64
N PRO A 210 8.24 40.54 1.32
CA PRO A 210 7.72 40.58 -0.05
C PRO A 210 7.81 41.97 -0.70
N LYS A 211 7.68 43.04 0.07
CA LYS A 211 7.73 44.45 -0.41
C LYS A 211 9.10 44.86 -0.99
N LYS A 212 10.21 44.25 -0.53
CA LYS A 212 11.56 44.53 -1.03
C LYS A 212 11.69 44.18 -2.51
N TYR A 213 11.19 43.00 -2.88
CA TYR A 213 11.28 42.49 -4.26
C TYR A 213 10.32 43.17 -5.21
N GLN A 214 9.11 43.49 -4.73
CA GLN A 214 8.11 44.26 -5.53
C GLN A 214 8.62 45.62 -6.00
N ARG A 215 9.37 46.31 -5.12
CA ARG A 215 9.91 47.65 -5.44
C ARG A 215 10.92 47.64 -6.59
N LEU A 216 11.64 46.56 -6.79
CA LEU A 216 12.65 46.39 -7.83
C LEU A 216 12.10 45.80 -9.14
N GLY A 217 10.80 45.49 -9.21
CA GLY A 217 10.14 44.90 -10.38
C GLY A 217 10.52 43.46 -10.67
N GLY A 218 11.18 42.77 -9.70
CA GLY A 218 11.53 41.35 -9.82
C GLY A 218 10.28 40.49 -9.89
N ARG A 219 10.26 39.54 -10.83
CA ARG A 219 9.23 38.50 -10.87
C ARG A 219 9.60 37.39 -9.86
N ILE A 220 8.70 37.20 -8.92
CA ILE A 220 8.86 36.21 -7.87
C ILE A 220 8.44 34.84 -8.40
N PRO A 221 9.20 33.76 -8.17
CA PRO A 221 8.76 32.42 -8.52
C PRO A 221 7.46 32.10 -7.79
N LYS A 222 6.47 31.61 -8.54
CA LYS A 222 5.18 31.21 -7.95
C LYS A 222 5.28 29.89 -7.21
N GLY A 223 6.16 29.00 -7.69
CA GLY A 223 6.31 27.69 -7.12
C GLY A 223 7.72 27.12 -7.23
N ALA A 224 8.05 26.25 -6.27
CA ALA A 224 9.27 25.46 -6.26
C ALA A 224 8.93 23.98 -6.23
N LEU A 225 9.57 23.19 -7.08
CA LEU A 225 9.42 21.75 -7.16
C LEU A 225 10.68 21.08 -6.58
N LEU A 226 10.50 20.31 -5.50
CA LEU A 226 11.57 19.52 -4.89
C LEU A 226 11.64 18.14 -5.57
N LEU A 227 12.77 17.87 -6.19
CA LEU A 227 13.05 16.63 -6.93
C LEU A 227 14.05 15.79 -6.15
N GLY A 228 13.92 14.47 -6.17
CA GLY A 228 14.94 13.58 -5.63
C GLY A 228 14.39 12.27 -5.06
N PRO A 229 15.26 11.35 -4.64
CA PRO A 229 14.87 10.04 -4.12
C PRO A 229 14.00 10.13 -2.87
N PRO A 230 13.22 9.07 -2.56
CA PRO A 230 12.50 9.01 -1.29
C PRO A 230 13.48 9.01 -0.10
N GLY A 231 13.07 9.58 1.03
CA GLY A 231 13.90 9.60 2.24
C GLY A 231 14.95 10.71 2.34
N CYS A 232 15.19 11.51 1.28
CA CYS A 232 16.18 12.62 1.29
C CYS A 232 15.72 13.89 2.02
N GLY A 233 14.55 13.88 2.68
CA GLY A 233 14.12 14.98 3.54
C GLY A 233 13.36 16.10 2.85
N LYS A 234 12.79 15.92 1.64
CA LYS A 234 12.02 16.93 0.90
C LYS A 234 10.91 17.58 1.72
N THR A 235 10.10 16.79 2.38
CA THR A 235 9.01 17.26 3.25
C THR A 235 9.54 18.00 4.48
N LEU A 236 10.66 17.56 5.05
CA LEU A 236 11.33 18.23 6.17
C LEU A 236 11.88 19.59 5.75
N LEU A 237 12.51 19.65 4.58
CA LEU A 237 13.04 20.89 3.98
C LEU A 237 11.94 21.92 3.73
N ALA A 238 10.78 21.50 3.21
CA ALA A 238 9.63 22.39 3.02
C ALA A 238 9.11 22.95 4.35
N ARG A 239 9.05 22.11 5.40
CA ARG A 239 8.70 22.57 6.75
C ARG A 239 9.72 23.56 7.30
N ALA A 240 11.01 23.30 7.07
CA ALA A 240 12.08 24.19 7.51
C ALA A 240 12.00 25.56 6.82
N VAL A 241 11.66 25.62 5.53
CA VAL A 241 11.40 26.87 4.81
C VAL A 241 10.28 27.66 5.47
N ALA A 242 9.17 27.03 5.80
CA ALA A 242 8.04 27.70 6.46
C ALA A 242 8.40 28.17 7.89
N GLY A 243 9.12 27.35 8.65
CA GLY A 243 9.58 27.71 9.99
C GLY A 243 10.60 28.84 9.99
N GLU A 244 11.58 28.77 9.05
CA GLU A 244 12.57 29.83 8.87
C GLU A 244 11.94 31.14 8.42
N ALA A 245 10.94 31.08 7.53
CA ALA A 245 10.18 32.27 7.11
C ALA A 245 9.15 32.73 8.15
N ASN A 246 8.85 31.95 9.17
CA ASN A 246 7.83 32.19 10.18
C ASN A 246 6.43 32.44 9.58
N VAL A 247 6.03 31.59 8.62
CA VAL A 247 4.72 31.64 7.94
C VAL A 247 3.91 30.39 8.19
N PRO A 248 2.57 30.42 8.08
CA PRO A 248 1.72 29.24 8.15
C PRO A 248 2.09 28.24 7.06
N PHE A 249 2.07 26.95 7.41
CA PHE A 249 2.38 25.82 6.53
C PHE A 249 1.12 25.00 6.26
N PHE A 250 0.70 24.95 5.00
CA PHE A 250 -0.43 24.16 4.54
C PHE A 250 0.12 22.90 3.89
N PHE A 251 -0.16 21.74 4.49
CA PHE A 251 0.31 20.45 3.98
C PHE A 251 -0.84 19.64 3.39
N MET A 252 -0.62 19.07 2.22
CA MET A 252 -1.50 18.09 1.61
C MET A 252 -0.70 17.10 0.76
N SER A 253 -1.04 15.81 0.84
CA SER A 253 -0.48 14.79 -0.05
C SER A 253 -1.27 14.73 -1.35
N GLY A 254 -0.58 14.47 -2.48
CA GLY A 254 -1.20 14.23 -3.78
C GLY A 254 -2.25 13.12 -3.73
N SER A 255 -2.03 12.10 -2.91
CA SER A 255 -2.98 11.01 -2.69
C SER A 255 -4.31 11.46 -2.06
N GLU A 256 -4.32 12.54 -1.28
CA GLU A 256 -5.54 13.07 -0.65
C GLU A 256 -6.48 13.78 -1.63
N PHE A 257 -6.00 14.08 -2.83
CA PHE A 257 -6.82 14.64 -3.90
C PHE A 257 -7.52 13.58 -4.75
N VAL A 258 -7.04 12.32 -4.72
CA VAL A 258 -7.63 11.23 -5.49
C VAL A 258 -8.74 10.60 -4.67
N GLU A 259 -9.98 10.83 -5.10
CA GLU A 259 -11.18 10.31 -4.44
C GLU A 259 -12.02 9.48 -5.43
N MET A 260 -12.97 8.71 -4.90
CA MET A 260 -13.86 7.90 -5.73
C MET A 260 -14.98 8.73 -6.40
N PHE A 261 -15.24 9.95 -5.90
CA PHE A 261 -16.30 10.83 -6.41
C PHE A 261 -15.73 11.97 -7.23
N VAL A 262 -16.13 12.05 -8.48
CA VAL A 262 -15.69 13.07 -9.44
C VAL A 262 -15.97 14.48 -8.92
N GLY A 263 -14.95 15.35 -8.94
CA GLY A 263 -15.02 16.76 -8.56
C GLY A 263 -14.67 17.09 -7.11
N LEU A 264 -14.51 16.12 -6.22
CA LEU A 264 -14.12 16.39 -4.83
C LEU A 264 -12.65 16.82 -4.72
N GLY A 265 -11.76 16.24 -5.51
CA GLY A 265 -10.35 16.66 -5.57
C GLY A 265 -10.20 18.11 -6.01
N ALA A 266 -10.89 18.51 -7.06
CA ALA A 266 -10.90 19.90 -7.54
C ALA A 266 -11.48 20.89 -6.51
N ALA A 267 -12.49 20.47 -5.74
CA ALA A 267 -13.04 21.30 -4.65
C ALA A 267 -12.03 21.49 -3.51
N ARG A 268 -11.27 20.44 -3.14
CA ARG A 268 -10.21 20.52 -2.14
C ARG A 268 -9.07 21.43 -2.56
N VAL A 269 -8.65 21.35 -3.83
CA VAL A 269 -7.66 22.29 -4.38
C VAL A 269 -8.13 23.72 -4.16
N ARG A 270 -9.35 24.07 -4.57
CA ARG A 270 -9.89 25.42 -4.39
C ARG A 270 -9.92 25.86 -2.91
N GLU A 271 -10.37 24.97 -2.03
CA GLU A 271 -10.43 25.25 -0.59
C GLU A 271 -9.04 25.49 0.00
N LEU A 272 -8.05 24.65 -0.32
CA LEU A 272 -6.66 24.80 0.10
C LEU A 272 -6.10 26.18 -0.30
N PHE A 273 -6.26 26.55 -1.57
CA PHE A 273 -5.76 27.81 -2.10
C PHE A 273 -6.50 29.02 -1.51
N GLN A 274 -7.80 28.91 -1.28
CA GLN A 274 -8.57 29.96 -0.63
C GLN A 274 -8.08 30.19 0.81
N GLN A 275 -7.92 29.13 1.60
CA GLN A 275 -7.42 29.21 2.97
C GLN A 275 -6.00 29.78 3.05
N ALA A 276 -5.12 29.39 2.09
CA ALA A 276 -3.78 29.94 2.01
C ALA A 276 -3.78 31.43 1.66
N LYS A 277 -4.67 31.89 0.77
CA LYS A 277 -4.85 33.30 0.42
C LYS A 277 -5.35 34.13 1.62
N GLU A 278 -6.22 33.57 2.44
CA GLU A 278 -6.75 34.23 3.64
C GLU A 278 -5.69 34.40 4.74
N LYS A 279 -4.73 33.47 4.84
CA LYS A 279 -3.65 33.50 5.84
C LYS A 279 -2.30 33.98 5.29
N ALA A 280 -2.29 34.64 4.16
CA ALA A 280 -1.05 35.15 3.55
C ALA A 280 -0.30 36.16 4.45
N PRO A 281 1.06 36.15 4.51
CA PRO A 281 1.94 35.26 3.76
C PRO A 281 1.94 33.82 4.28
N ALA A 282 1.98 32.83 3.37
CA ALA A 282 1.84 31.41 3.67
C ALA A 282 2.64 30.54 2.70
N LEU A 283 2.97 29.31 3.12
CA LEU A 283 3.56 28.28 2.28
C LEU A 283 2.56 27.12 2.11
N VAL A 284 2.26 26.79 0.86
CA VAL A 284 1.48 25.60 0.51
C VAL A 284 2.44 24.52 0.04
N PHE A 285 2.36 23.34 0.62
CA PHE A 285 3.19 22.20 0.24
C PHE A 285 2.35 21.02 -0.20
N LEU A 286 2.64 20.53 -1.41
CA LEU A 286 2.00 19.39 -2.05
C LEU A 286 3.01 18.25 -2.12
N ASP A 287 2.85 17.21 -1.29
CA ASP A 287 3.72 16.05 -1.32
C ASP A 287 3.21 15.03 -2.35
N GLU A 288 4.11 14.24 -2.95
CA GLU A 288 3.77 13.19 -3.91
C GLU A 288 2.90 13.73 -5.08
N ILE A 289 3.29 14.87 -5.66
CA ILE A 289 2.52 15.52 -6.73
C ILE A 289 2.34 14.64 -7.98
N ASP A 290 3.21 13.66 -8.19
CA ASP A 290 3.13 12.67 -9.26
C ASP A 290 1.87 11.82 -9.21
N THR A 291 1.20 11.72 -8.06
CA THR A 291 -0.08 11.01 -7.91
C THR A 291 -1.20 11.64 -8.73
N ILE A 292 -1.21 12.96 -8.85
CA ILE A 292 -2.20 13.75 -9.62
C ILE A 292 -1.62 14.30 -10.92
N GLY A 293 -0.31 14.54 -10.95
CA GLY A 293 0.40 15.18 -12.05
C GLY A 293 0.85 14.23 -13.17
N LYS A 294 0.37 12.99 -13.22
CA LYS A 294 0.80 12.00 -14.20
C LYS A 294 0.31 12.36 -15.62
N GLY A 295 1.26 12.48 -16.57
CA GLY A 295 0.97 12.79 -17.97
C GLY A 295 0.09 11.72 -18.65
N ARG A 296 -0.53 12.11 -19.78
CA ARG A 296 -1.56 11.36 -20.53
C ARG A 296 -1.16 9.98 -21.09
N GLY A 297 0.07 9.51 -20.87
CA GLY A 297 0.65 8.36 -21.56
C GLY A 297 0.61 7.02 -20.81
N GLY A 298 -0.02 6.87 -19.65
CA GLY A 298 0.16 5.68 -18.82
C GLY A 298 -1.11 4.92 -18.43
N ALA A 299 -1.21 3.69 -18.93
CA ALA A 299 -1.98 2.54 -18.45
C ALA A 299 -3.49 2.48 -18.70
N LEU A 300 -3.86 1.60 -19.61
CA LEU A 300 -5.21 1.10 -19.95
C LEU A 300 -5.87 0.21 -18.87
N GLY A 301 -5.46 0.28 -17.61
CA GLY A 301 -5.92 -0.66 -16.58
C GLY A 301 -6.72 -0.10 -15.42
N ALA A 302 -6.79 1.22 -15.25
CA ALA A 302 -7.58 1.81 -14.16
C ALA A 302 -8.93 2.31 -14.70
N GLY A 303 -10.03 1.92 -14.05
CA GLY A 303 -11.40 2.20 -14.51
C GLY A 303 -11.66 3.66 -14.87
N PHE A 304 -12.48 3.88 -15.88
CA PHE A 304 -12.78 5.16 -16.56
C PHE A 304 -13.05 6.36 -15.62
N GLY A 305 -13.51 6.15 -14.38
CA GLY A 305 -13.84 7.24 -13.45
C GLY A 305 -12.65 7.85 -12.70
N ALA A 306 -11.58 7.09 -12.44
CA ALA A 306 -10.43 7.58 -11.65
C ALA A 306 -9.45 8.44 -12.48
N HIS A 307 -9.44 8.29 -13.80
CA HIS A 307 -8.64 9.11 -14.71
C HIS A 307 -9.22 10.50 -14.87
N ASP A 308 -10.54 10.59 -15.07
CA ASP A 308 -11.24 11.87 -15.26
C ASP A 308 -11.11 12.76 -14.03
N GLU A 309 -11.14 12.18 -12.82
CA GLU A 309 -10.99 12.93 -11.58
C GLU A 309 -9.59 13.51 -11.41
N ARG A 310 -8.56 12.70 -11.69
CA ARG A 310 -7.16 13.17 -11.61
C ARG A 310 -6.90 14.31 -12.59
N GLU A 311 -7.36 14.16 -13.83
CA GLU A 311 -7.21 15.21 -14.85
C GLU A 311 -7.99 16.49 -14.46
N GLN A 312 -9.19 16.36 -13.93
CA GLN A 312 -9.97 17.49 -13.44
C GLN A 312 -9.28 18.18 -12.26
N THR A 313 -8.71 17.41 -11.34
CA THR A 313 -7.98 17.94 -10.18
C THR A 313 -6.69 18.64 -10.61
N LEU A 314 -5.94 18.05 -11.55
CA LEU A 314 -4.75 18.66 -12.14
C LEU A 314 -5.09 19.97 -12.84
N ASN A 315 -6.13 19.97 -13.68
CA ASN A 315 -6.57 21.18 -14.37
C ASN A 315 -6.99 22.28 -13.37
N GLN A 316 -7.67 21.91 -12.27
CA GLN A 316 -8.01 22.88 -11.23
C GLN A 316 -6.77 23.43 -10.53
N LEU A 317 -5.76 22.58 -10.25
CA LEU A 317 -4.48 23.02 -9.68
C LEU A 317 -3.79 24.02 -10.60
N LEU A 318 -3.73 23.72 -11.90
CA LEU A 318 -3.15 24.63 -12.90
C LEU A 318 -3.89 25.96 -12.95
N VAL A 319 -5.22 25.96 -12.91
CA VAL A 319 -6.05 27.19 -12.87
C VAL A 319 -5.77 28.02 -11.61
N GLU A 320 -5.69 27.36 -10.43
CA GLU A 320 -5.39 28.07 -9.19
C GLU A 320 -3.98 28.66 -9.20
N MET A 321 -2.98 27.96 -9.77
CA MET A 321 -1.61 28.46 -9.92
C MET A 321 -1.52 29.63 -10.89
N ASP A 322 -2.23 29.55 -12.03
CA ASP A 322 -2.24 30.63 -13.02
C ASP A 322 -2.97 31.88 -12.49
N GLY A 323 -4.09 31.69 -11.81
CA GLY A 323 -4.88 32.75 -11.16
C GLY A 323 -4.27 33.30 -9.87
N PHE A 324 -3.07 32.87 -9.52
CA PHE A 324 -2.41 33.24 -8.29
C PHE A 324 -1.63 34.55 -8.45
N ASP A 325 -1.95 35.50 -7.61
CA ASP A 325 -1.19 36.76 -7.53
C ASP A 325 0.00 36.57 -6.58
N SER A 326 1.20 36.43 -7.15
CA SER A 326 2.44 36.30 -6.39
C SER A 326 2.71 37.46 -5.42
N GLN A 327 2.05 38.60 -5.64
CA GLN A 327 2.18 39.79 -4.76
C GLN A 327 1.54 39.56 -3.38
N LYS A 328 0.64 38.59 -3.23
CA LYS A 328 -0.02 38.31 -1.96
C LYS A 328 0.84 37.53 -0.97
N GLY A 329 2.07 37.12 -1.35
CA GLY A 329 3.02 36.49 -0.44
C GLY A 329 2.73 35.00 -0.14
N VAL A 330 2.03 34.30 -1.03
CA VAL A 330 1.90 32.84 -0.92
C VAL A 330 2.84 32.18 -1.92
N ILE A 331 3.57 31.17 -1.47
CA ILE A 331 4.43 30.32 -2.30
C ILE A 331 3.88 28.90 -2.29
N ILE A 332 3.93 28.24 -3.44
CA ILE A 332 3.56 26.84 -3.58
C ILE A 332 4.86 26.04 -3.70
N MET A 333 5.04 25.06 -2.84
CA MET A 333 6.09 24.06 -3.01
C MET A 333 5.46 22.71 -3.29
N ALA A 334 6.08 21.91 -4.13
CA ALA A 334 5.67 20.51 -4.33
C ALA A 334 6.89 19.59 -4.25
N ALA A 335 6.66 18.31 -3.94
CA ALA A 335 7.70 17.30 -3.97
C ALA A 335 7.27 16.09 -4.80
N THR A 336 8.24 15.52 -5.52
CA THR A 336 8.07 14.25 -6.23
C THR A 336 9.36 13.44 -6.20
N ASN A 337 9.18 12.11 -6.25
CA ASN A 337 10.26 11.15 -6.43
C ASN A 337 10.41 10.76 -7.92
N ARG A 338 9.45 11.17 -8.76
CA ARG A 338 9.35 10.74 -10.16
C ARG A 338 9.09 11.92 -11.08
N PRO A 339 10.10 12.73 -11.39
CA PRO A 339 9.95 13.87 -12.29
C PRO A 339 9.58 13.44 -13.72
N ASP A 340 9.94 12.22 -14.13
CA ASP A 340 9.71 11.62 -15.45
C ASP A 340 8.21 11.46 -15.80
N VAL A 341 7.36 11.29 -14.78
CA VAL A 341 5.92 11.06 -14.99
C VAL A 341 5.07 12.31 -14.89
N LEU A 342 5.67 13.46 -14.50
CA LEU A 342 4.92 14.71 -14.33
C LEU A 342 4.46 15.30 -15.66
N ASP A 343 3.24 15.86 -15.65
CA ASP A 343 2.74 16.62 -16.79
C ASP A 343 3.63 17.87 -17.02
N PRO A 344 4.19 18.05 -18.24
CA PRO A 344 5.03 19.21 -18.56
C PRO A 344 4.35 20.56 -18.31
N ALA A 345 3.03 20.60 -18.24
CA ALA A 345 2.29 21.81 -17.92
C ALA A 345 2.57 22.32 -16.50
N LEU A 346 2.92 21.44 -15.54
CA LEU A 346 3.24 21.85 -14.18
C LEU A 346 4.56 22.60 -14.07
N VAL A 347 5.55 22.26 -14.92
CA VAL A 347 6.91 22.84 -14.87
C VAL A 347 7.09 24.04 -15.82
N ARG A 348 6.00 24.52 -16.41
CA ARG A 348 6.05 25.73 -17.26
C ARG A 348 6.27 26.99 -16.42
N PRO A 349 6.97 28.02 -16.98
CA PRO A 349 7.13 29.32 -16.33
C PRO A 349 5.81 29.90 -15.82
N GLY A 350 5.82 30.38 -14.58
CA GLY A 350 4.64 30.92 -13.90
C GLY A 350 3.87 29.87 -13.06
N ARG A 351 4.39 28.63 -12.95
CA ARG A 351 3.88 27.54 -12.10
C ARG A 351 4.99 27.04 -11.20
N PHE A 352 5.50 25.80 -11.39
CA PHE A 352 6.72 25.33 -10.72
C PHE A 352 7.92 25.73 -11.57
N ASP A 353 8.24 27.01 -11.55
CA ASP A 353 9.30 27.61 -12.36
C ASP A 353 10.70 27.45 -11.73
N ARG A 354 10.79 27.06 -10.48
CA ARG A 354 12.03 26.68 -9.81
C ARG A 354 12.04 25.20 -9.50
N GLN A 355 13.08 24.50 -9.92
CA GLN A 355 13.29 23.08 -9.62
C GLN A 355 14.52 22.98 -8.74
N VAL A 356 14.35 22.42 -7.54
CA VAL A 356 15.40 22.22 -6.54
C VAL A 356 15.64 20.73 -6.38
N VAL A 357 16.87 20.30 -6.69
CA VAL A 357 17.26 18.92 -6.56
C VAL A 357 17.69 18.63 -5.12
N VAL A 358 17.13 17.59 -4.53
CA VAL A 358 17.44 17.12 -3.18
C VAL A 358 17.98 15.70 -3.31
N ASP A 359 19.28 15.60 -3.56
CA ASP A 359 19.97 14.34 -3.80
C ASP A 359 20.24 13.54 -2.52
N GLN A 360 20.78 12.34 -2.70
CA GLN A 360 21.32 11.56 -1.60
C GLN A 360 22.52 12.30 -0.99
N PRO A 361 22.67 12.27 0.36
CA PRO A 361 23.76 12.96 1.03
C PRO A 361 25.11 12.29 0.74
N ASP A 362 26.13 13.11 0.49
CA ASP A 362 27.53 12.70 0.44
C ASP A 362 28.05 12.29 1.84
N LEU A 363 29.28 11.86 1.94
CA LEU A 363 29.91 11.47 3.22
C LEU A 363 29.76 12.54 4.32
N ARG A 364 29.94 13.81 3.94
CA ARG A 364 29.86 14.94 4.86
C ARG A 364 28.43 15.21 5.29
N GLY A 365 27.50 15.17 4.35
CA GLY A 365 26.08 15.29 4.60
C GLY A 365 25.55 14.19 5.49
N ARG A 366 26.00 12.93 5.31
CA ARG A 366 25.61 11.82 6.19
C ARG A 366 26.12 12.01 7.62
N GLU A 367 27.36 12.49 7.79
CA GLU A 367 27.89 12.82 9.12
C GLU A 367 27.05 13.91 9.80
N GLU A 368 26.67 14.97 9.08
CA GLU A 368 25.84 16.05 9.60
C GLU A 368 24.42 15.57 9.94
N ILE A 369 23.81 14.74 9.10
CA ILE A 369 22.51 14.11 9.35
C ILE A 369 22.57 13.25 10.61
N LEU A 370 23.60 12.43 10.76
CA LEU A 370 23.80 11.62 11.96
C LEU A 370 23.90 12.50 13.21
N LYS A 371 24.67 13.62 13.16
CA LYS A 371 24.74 14.59 14.26
C LYS A 371 23.39 15.16 14.67
N VAL A 372 22.49 15.35 13.72
CA VAL A 372 21.12 15.80 14.01
C VAL A 372 20.31 14.70 14.72
N HIS A 373 20.34 13.46 14.20
CA HIS A 373 19.52 12.38 14.75
C HIS A 373 20.00 11.85 16.11
N VAL A 374 21.28 11.96 16.42
CA VAL A 374 21.81 11.53 17.71
C VAL A 374 21.60 12.52 18.86
N ARG A 375 21.09 13.74 18.60
CA ARG A 375 20.87 14.77 19.64
C ARG A 375 20.01 14.29 20.83
N GLY A 376 19.11 13.32 20.58
CA GLY A 376 18.22 12.77 21.61
C GLY A 376 18.62 11.39 22.13
N VAL A 377 19.78 10.84 21.72
CA VAL A 377 20.24 9.49 22.04
C VAL A 377 21.48 9.55 22.91
N ALA A 378 21.53 8.73 23.98
CA ALA A 378 22.70 8.59 24.80
C ALA A 378 23.77 7.76 24.02
N LEU A 379 24.83 8.43 23.56
CA LEU A 379 25.94 7.80 22.85
C LEU A 379 27.15 7.61 23.79
N ASP A 380 27.86 6.50 23.58
CA ASP A 380 29.16 6.30 24.20
C ASP A 380 30.19 7.29 23.59
N PRO A 381 31.08 7.91 24.39
CA PRO A 381 32.06 8.85 23.90
C PRO A 381 33.02 8.29 22.84
N SER A 382 33.18 6.98 22.74
CA SER A 382 34.03 6.31 21.72
C SER A 382 33.39 6.24 20.33
N VAL A 383 32.13 6.67 20.18
CA VAL A 383 31.42 6.59 18.87
C VAL A 383 31.90 7.71 17.94
N GLU A 384 32.49 7.32 16.85
CA GLU A 384 32.91 8.25 15.78
C GLU A 384 31.88 8.26 14.64
N LEU A 385 31.08 9.32 14.58
CA LEU A 385 30.02 9.47 13.56
C LEU A 385 30.55 9.52 12.14
N ARG A 386 31.78 9.99 11.94
CA ARG A 386 32.45 10.02 10.64
C ARG A 386 32.73 8.61 10.10
N ILE A 387 33.13 7.68 10.96
CA ILE A 387 33.32 6.27 10.59
C ILE A 387 31.98 5.67 10.19
N LEU A 388 30.91 5.98 10.94
CA LEU A 388 29.56 5.51 10.62
C LEU A 388 29.07 6.05 9.28
N ALA A 389 29.28 7.35 9.01
CA ALA A 389 28.97 7.98 7.73
C ALA A 389 29.74 7.35 6.55
N ALA A 390 31.01 6.99 6.75
CA ALA A 390 31.80 6.28 5.74
C ALA A 390 31.29 4.86 5.48
N ARG A 391 30.65 4.22 6.46
CA ARG A 391 30.10 2.87 6.36
C ARG A 391 28.67 2.83 5.80
N THR A 392 28.07 3.97 5.53
CA THR A 392 26.68 4.09 5.02
C THR A 392 26.58 4.81 3.66
N PRO A 393 27.39 4.42 2.64
CA PRO A 393 27.27 5.01 1.31
C PRO A 393 25.88 4.72 0.73
N GLY A 394 25.30 5.70 0.04
CA GLY A 394 23.97 5.58 -0.57
C GLY A 394 22.80 5.61 0.41
N PHE A 395 23.02 5.75 1.72
CA PHE A 395 21.93 5.91 2.68
C PHE A 395 21.32 7.29 2.61
N THR A 396 20.00 7.33 2.66
CA THR A 396 19.24 8.57 2.76
C THR A 396 19.14 9.05 4.21
N GLY A 397 18.63 10.27 4.41
CA GLY A 397 18.38 10.79 5.76
C GLY A 397 17.42 9.93 6.58
N ALA A 398 16.44 9.31 5.93
CA ALA A 398 15.49 8.40 6.58
C ALA A 398 16.16 7.08 7.01
N ASP A 399 17.07 6.53 6.19
CA ASP A 399 17.82 5.32 6.52
C ASP A 399 18.74 5.57 7.72
N LEU A 400 19.45 6.70 7.74
CA LEU A 400 20.32 7.09 8.85
C LEU A 400 19.54 7.31 10.15
N ALA A 401 18.36 7.92 10.07
CA ALA A 401 17.45 8.07 11.21
C ALA A 401 17.03 6.70 11.76
N ASN A 402 16.69 5.76 10.85
CA ASN A 402 16.31 4.40 11.21
C ASN A 402 17.48 3.65 11.87
N VAL A 403 18.71 3.78 11.35
CA VAL A 403 19.92 3.17 11.96
C VAL A 403 20.11 3.64 13.39
N VAL A 404 20.02 4.95 13.65
CA VAL A 404 20.16 5.50 15.00
C VAL A 404 19.08 4.98 15.94
N ASN A 405 17.83 4.93 15.47
CA ASN A 405 16.72 4.40 16.23
C ASN A 405 16.86 2.89 16.53
N GLU A 406 17.22 2.08 15.53
CA GLU A 406 17.45 0.64 15.72
C GLU A 406 18.62 0.38 16.68
N ALA A 407 19.71 1.15 16.60
CA ALA A 407 20.83 1.04 17.51
C ALA A 407 20.43 1.34 18.97
N ALA A 408 19.59 2.38 19.17
CA ALA A 408 19.05 2.70 20.50
C ALA A 408 18.17 1.57 21.04
N LEU A 409 17.32 0.97 20.20
CA LEU A 409 16.50 -0.17 20.58
C LEU A 409 17.34 -1.42 20.90
N LEU A 410 18.45 -1.62 20.17
CA LEU A 410 19.42 -2.70 20.43
C LEU A 410 20.13 -2.52 21.76
N ALA A 411 20.61 -1.31 22.06
CA ALA A 411 21.25 -0.98 23.32
C ALA A 411 20.29 -1.21 24.49
N ALA A 412 19.03 -0.75 24.36
CA ALA A 412 18.00 -0.97 25.38
C ALA A 412 17.70 -2.47 25.61
N ARG A 413 17.62 -3.29 24.56
CA ARG A 413 17.44 -4.75 24.69
C ARG A 413 18.62 -5.44 25.39
N LYS A 414 19.83 -4.89 25.26
CA LYS A 414 21.06 -5.39 25.91
C LYS A 414 21.27 -4.75 27.29
N GLU A 415 20.29 -4.00 27.79
CA GLU A 415 20.35 -3.30 29.08
C GLU A 415 21.59 -2.38 29.24
N LYS A 416 21.99 -1.71 28.12
CA LYS A 416 23.10 -0.76 28.11
C LYS A 416 22.63 0.66 28.41
N ASP A 417 23.45 1.46 29.08
CA ASP A 417 23.17 2.86 29.39
C ASP A 417 23.41 3.80 28.22
N ALA A 418 24.23 3.37 27.24
CA ALA A 418 24.58 4.15 26.06
C ALA A 418 24.73 3.26 24.82
N VAL A 419 24.50 3.86 23.66
CA VAL A 419 24.68 3.21 22.35
C VAL A 419 26.15 3.25 22.00
N THR A 420 26.76 2.08 21.75
CA THR A 420 28.15 1.95 21.31
C THR A 420 28.23 1.75 19.80
N MET A 421 29.46 1.77 19.25
CA MET A 421 29.69 1.52 17.82
C MET A 421 29.16 0.14 17.38
N ILE A 422 29.20 -0.85 18.28
CA ILE A 422 28.72 -2.22 18.01
C ILE A 422 27.22 -2.25 17.69
N GLU A 423 26.40 -1.53 18.47
CA GLU A 423 24.96 -1.46 18.21
C GLU A 423 24.64 -0.70 16.93
N LEU A 424 25.42 0.33 16.61
CA LEU A 424 25.27 1.09 15.37
C LEU A 424 25.63 0.24 14.14
N GLU A 425 26.71 -0.53 14.20
CA GLU A 425 27.09 -1.46 13.13
C GLU A 425 26.04 -2.56 12.94
N GLU A 426 25.57 -3.15 14.05
CA GLU A 426 24.48 -4.14 13.99
C GLU A 426 23.19 -3.55 13.41
N ALA A 427 22.88 -2.28 13.72
CA ALA A 427 21.73 -1.57 13.15
C ALA A 427 21.88 -1.33 11.64
N ILE A 428 23.08 -0.99 11.16
CA ILE A 428 23.33 -0.88 9.73
C ILE A 428 23.10 -2.23 9.04
N ASP A 429 23.69 -3.31 9.59
CA ASP A 429 23.54 -4.64 9.03
C ASP A 429 22.05 -5.08 8.97
N ARG A 430 21.26 -4.71 9.98
CA ARG A 430 19.82 -4.95 10.00
C ARG A 430 19.05 -4.13 8.97
N THR A 431 19.46 -2.89 8.76
CA THR A 431 18.82 -2.01 7.78
C THR A 431 19.07 -2.50 6.36
N VAL A 432 20.27 -2.98 6.06
CA VAL A 432 20.67 -3.45 4.72
C VAL A 432 20.14 -4.87 4.46
N ALA A 433 20.39 -5.80 5.39
CA ALA A 433 20.16 -7.23 5.18
C ALA A 433 18.88 -7.77 5.87
N GLY A 434 18.25 -6.95 6.71
CA GLY A 434 17.09 -7.37 7.51
C GLY A 434 17.48 -8.10 8.80
N LEU A 435 16.45 -8.53 9.54
CA LEU A 435 16.62 -9.24 10.81
C LEU A 435 17.17 -10.64 10.61
N GLU A 436 18.07 -11.05 11.50
CA GLU A 436 18.55 -12.43 11.59
C GLU A 436 17.40 -13.40 11.93
N ARG A 437 17.28 -14.47 11.15
CA ARG A 437 16.30 -15.52 11.37
C ARG A 437 16.91 -16.68 12.15
N LYS A 438 17.02 -16.55 13.47
CA LYS A 438 17.56 -17.59 14.35
C LYS A 438 16.75 -18.90 14.38
N SER A 439 15.49 -18.85 13.93
CA SER A 439 14.60 -20.02 13.89
C SER A 439 14.73 -20.87 12.62
N ARG A 440 15.44 -20.40 11.61
CA ARG A 440 15.61 -21.13 10.35
C ARG A 440 16.87 -22.01 10.45
N VAL A 441 16.68 -23.26 10.82
CA VAL A 441 17.75 -24.26 10.83
C VAL A 441 17.96 -24.73 9.39
N MET A 442 19.15 -24.43 8.82
CA MET A 442 19.56 -24.97 7.53
C MET A 442 20.06 -26.39 7.69
N SER A 443 19.86 -27.24 6.68
CA SER A 443 20.53 -28.54 6.62
C SER A 443 22.04 -28.34 6.46
N GLU A 444 22.86 -29.29 6.92
CA GLU A 444 24.32 -29.22 6.76
C GLU A 444 24.73 -29.07 5.29
N LYS A 445 24.00 -29.73 4.36
CA LYS A 445 24.24 -29.62 2.93
C LYS A 445 23.92 -28.22 2.39
N ASP A 446 22.83 -27.61 2.84
CA ASP A 446 22.47 -26.26 2.44
C ASP A 446 23.47 -25.25 3.01
N LYS A 447 23.93 -25.47 4.26
CA LYS A 447 24.92 -24.63 4.92
C LYS A 447 26.26 -24.66 4.19
N GLU A 448 26.69 -25.85 3.77
CA GLU A 448 27.90 -26.02 2.96
C GLU A 448 27.78 -25.31 1.61
N ARG A 449 26.66 -25.50 0.91
CA ARG A 449 26.40 -24.85 -0.39
C ARG A 449 26.39 -23.33 -0.30
N VAL A 450 25.71 -22.78 0.70
CA VAL A 450 25.66 -21.34 0.95
C VAL A 450 27.05 -20.79 1.29
N ALA A 451 27.84 -21.50 2.12
CA ALA A 451 29.18 -21.06 2.46
C ALA A 451 30.12 -21.01 1.25
N ILE A 452 30.04 -21.99 0.36
CA ILE A 452 30.80 -22.03 -0.89
C ILE A 452 30.36 -20.88 -1.82
N HIS A 453 29.06 -20.67 -1.94
CA HIS A 453 28.49 -19.59 -2.75
C HIS A 453 28.98 -18.21 -2.27
N GLU A 454 28.82 -17.90 -1.00
CA GLU A 454 29.23 -16.61 -0.44
C GLU A 454 30.76 -16.41 -0.50
N MET A 455 31.52 -17.47 -0.29
CA MET A 455 32.97 -17.42 -0.40
C MET A 455 33.41 -17.24 -1.86
N GLY A 456 32.65 -17.76 -2.84
CA GLY A 456 32.87 -17.50 -4.25
C GLY A 456 32.78 -16.02 -4.59
N HIS A 457 31.75 -15.33 -4.15
CA HIS A 457 31.63 -13.89 -4.30
C HIS A 457 32.78 -13.14 -3.63
N ALA A 458 33.11 -13.53 -2.40
CA ALA A 458 34.16 -12.89 -1.63
C ALA A 458 35.55 -13.04 -2.28
N LEU A 459 35.87 -14.22 -2.78
CA LEU A 459 37.17 -14.50 -3.39
C LEU A 459 37.35 -13.77 -4.73
N VAL A 460 36.33 -13.75 -5.57
CA VAL A 460 36.37 -12.95 -6.81
C VAL A 460 36.48 -11.45 -6.49
N ALA A 461 35.81 -10.97 -5.45
CA ALA A 461 35.95 -9.57 -5.01
C ALA A 461 37.35 -9.22 -4.50
N LEU A 462 38.01 -10.12 -3.77
CA LEU A 462 39.39 -9.92 -3.27
C LEU A 462 40.44 -9.82 -4.39
N THR A 463 40.15 -10.48 -5.52
CA THR A 463 41.10 -10.51 -6.66
C THR A 463 40.81 -9.45 -7.71
N ALA A 464 39.58 -8.91 -7.75
CA ALA A 464 39.18 -7.90 -8.71
C ALA A 464 39.71 -6.51 -8.30
N PRO A 465 40.51 -5.86 -9.16
CA PRO A 465 41.26 -4.63 -8.79
C PRO A 465 40.37 -3.42 -8.53
N THR A 466 39.16 -3.41 -9.10
CA THR A 466 38.23 -2.28 -8.99
C THR A 466 36.98 -2.61 -8.17
N ALA A 467 36.88 -3.84 -7.66
CA ALA A 467 35.73 -4.24 -6.83
C ALA A 467 35.73 -3.51 -5.49
N ASP A 468 34.55 -3.30 -4.96
CA ASP A 468 34.38 -2.77 -3.62
C ASP A 468 34.93 -3.78 -2.59
N PRO A 469 35.62 -3.34 -1.54
CA PRO A 469 36.23 -4.25 -0.55
C PRO A 469 35.13 -5.04 0.19
N VAL A 470 35.43 -6.31 0.45
CA VAL A 470 34.60 -7.18 1.26
C VAL A 470 34.62 -6.68 2.70
N HIS A 471 33.45 -6.38 3.23
CA HIS A 471 33.25 -5.95 4.61
C HIS A 471 32.98 -7.15 5.53
N ARG A 472 32.12 -8.06 5.09
CA ARG A 472 31.71 -9.22 5.88
C ARG A 472 31.14 -10.30 4.98
N VAL A 473 31.43 -11.55 5.30
CA VAL A 473 30.80 -12.74 4.71
C VAL A 473 30.04 -13.48 5.80
N SER A 474 28.78 -13.82 5.57
CA SER A 474 27.93 -14.47 6.57
C SER A 474 27.00 -15.49 5.92
N ILE A 475 26.82 -16.62 6.61
CA ILE A 475 25.86 -17.65 6.23
C ILE A 475 24.66 -17.68 7.18
N ILE A 476 24.50 -16.66 8.03
CA ILE A 476 23.34 -16.52 8.89
C ILE A 476 22.17 -16.01 8.04
N PRO A 477 21.04 -16.75 7.98
CA PRO A 477 19.88 -16.32 7.17
C PRO A 477 19.33 -14.98 7.65
N ARG A 478 19.10 -14.06 6.72
CA ARG A 478 18.51 -12.74 7.00
C ARG A 478 17.31 -12.48 6.08
N GLY A 479 16.35 -11.69 6.55
CA GLY A 479 15.20 -11.28 5.74
C GLY A 479 14.34 -12.44 5.23
N ALA A 480 13.68 -12.26 4.07
CA ALA A 480 12.74 -13.24 3.53
C ALA A 480 13.41 -14.34 2.68
N ALA A 481 14.46 -14.02 1.93
CA ALA A 481 15.03 -14.88 0.90
C ALA A 481 16.53 -15.15 1.03
N ALA A 482 17.31 -14.28 1.71
CA ALA A 482 18.75 -14.45 1.80
C ALA A 482 19.13 -15.56 2.79
N LEU A 483 19.84 -16.58 2.31
CA LEU A 483 20.39 -17.68 3.10
C LEU A 483 21.80 -17.36 3.61
N GLY A 484 22.54 -16.53 2.88
CA GLY A 484 23.84 -15.98 3.19
C GLY A 484 23.95 -14.56 2.65
N MET A 485 25.11 -13.92 2.87
CA MET A 485 25.38 -12.57 2.40
C MET A 485 26.87 -12.29 2.36
N THR A 486 27.35 -11.87 1.20
CA THR A 486 28.68 -11.25 1.05
C THR A 486 28.49 -9.75 0.93
N MET A 487 28.81 -9.02 1.99
CA MET A 487 28.67 -7.58 2.04
C MET A 487 29.91 -6.89 1.52
N GLN A 488 29.77 -6.19 0.41
CA GLN A 488 30.76 -5.27 -0.13
C GLN A 488 30.33 -3.83 0.16
N ARG A 489 31.28 -2.97 0.48
CA ARG A 489 31.00 -1.54 0.72
C ARG A 489 32.04 -0.68 0.00
N PRO A 490 31.60 0.27 -0.84
CA PRO A 490 32.52 1.24 -1.41
C PRO A 490 33.14 2.07 -0.29
N LEU A 491 34.42 2.42 -0.46
CA LEU A 491 35.14 3.28 0.48
C LEU A 491 34.77 4.75 0.33
N GLU A 492 34.31 5.13 -0.88
CA GLU A 492 33.98 6.50 -1.25
C GLU A 492 32.67 6.52 -2.04
N ASP A 493 31.98 7.65 -2.02
CA ASP A 493 30.80 7.86 -2.85
C ASP A 493 31.22 7.98 -4.32
N ARG A 494 30.77 7.06 -5.19
CA ARG A 494 31.09 7.01 -6.61
C ARG A 494 29.91 7.46 -7.44
N TYR A 495 30.11 8.53 -8.20
CA TYR A 495 29.09 9.09 -9.10
C TYR A 495 29.19 8.55 -10.53
N LEU A 496 30.38 8.07 -10.91
CA LEU A 496 30.64 7.50 -12.22
C LEU A 496 31.19 6.09 -12.07
N LEU A 497 30.75 5.19 -12.93
CA LEU A 497 31.27 3.83 -13.03
C LEU A 497 31.89 3.65 -14.41
N THR A 498 33.08 3.08 -14.43
CA THR A 498 33.82 2.76 -15.65
C THR A 498 33.45 1.37 -16.16
N GLU A 499 33.73 1.11 -17.44
CA GLU A 499 33.53 -0.23 -18.04
C GLU A 499 34.26 -1.35 -17.28
N PRO A 500 35.55 -1.20 -16.87
CA PRO A 500 36.23 -2.20 -16.05
C PRO A 500 35.56 -2.47 -14.71
N GLU A 501 35.05 -1.43 -14.01
CA GLU A 501 34.37 -1.57 -12.73
C GLU A 501 33.07 -2.38 -12.89
N LEU A 502 32.31 -2.12 -13.95
CA LEU A 502 31.09 -2.88 -14.24
C LEU A 502 31.40 -4.33 -14.59
N LYS A 503 32.48 -4.60 -15.35
CA LYS A 503 32.93 -5.97 -15.64
C LYS A 503 33.39 -6.72 -14.39
N ASP A 504 34.09 -6.04 -13.47
CA ASP A 504 34.47 -6.62 -12.19
C ASP A 504 33.24 -6.96 -11.35
N ARG A 505 32.24 -6.07 -11.31
CA ARG A 505 30.96 -6.33 -10.64
C ARG A 505 30.22 -7.53 -11.23
N LEU A 506 30.22 -7.69 -12.55
CA LEU A 506 29.64 -8.86 -13.22
C LEU A 506 30.34 -10.14 -12.76
N ALA A 507 31.69 -10.16 -12.74
CA ALA A 507 32.45 -11.32 -12.31
C ALA A 507 32.18 -11.67 -10.84
N VAL A 508 32.11 -10.67 -9.96
CA VAL A 508 31.77 -10.87 -8.54
C VAL A 508 30.38 -11.47 -8.38
N LEU A 509 29.35 -10.94 -9.08
CA LEU A 509 27.98 -11.47 -9.02
C LEU A 509 27.90 -12.93 -9.49
N LEU A 510 28.70 -13.32 -10.45
CA LEU A 510 28.74 -14.70 -10.96
C LEU A 510 29.61 -15.62 -10.08
N GLY A 511 30.47 -15.08 -9.21
CA GLY A 511 31.40 -15.81 -8.37
C GLY A 511 30.75 -16.88 -7.51
N GLY A 512 29.59 -16.60 -6.90
CA GLY A 512 28.87 -17.55 -6.06
C GLY A 512 28.42 -18.79 -6.81
N ARG A 513 27.74 -18.58 -7.95
CA ARG A 513 27.31 -19.66 -8.84
C ARG A 513 28.49 -20.46 -9.38
N THR A 514 29.54 -19.77 -9.82
CA THR A 514 30.75 -20.42 -10.37
C THR A 514 31.46 -21.27 -9.30
N ALA A 515 31.48 -20.83 -8.04
CA ALA A 515 32.03 -21.63 -6.94
C ALA A 515 31.22 -22.93 -6.71
N GLU A 516 29.87 -22.85 -6.82
CA GLU A 516 29.05 -24.06 -6.77
C GLU A 516 29.35 -25.00 -7.96
N GLU A 517 29.51 -24.49 -9.18
CA GLU A 517 29.86 -25.28 -10.36
C GLU A 517 31.17 -26.04 -10.20
N ILE A 518 32.21 -25.39 -9.63
CA ILE A 518 33.53 -25.98 -9.45
C ILE A 518 33.54 -27.06 -8.34
N LEU A 519 32.91 -26.77 -7.18
CA LEU A 519 33.00 -27.65 -6.01
C LEU A 519 31.90 -28.72 -5.95
N PHE A 520 30.84 -28.62 -6.74
CA PHE A 520 29.75 -29.60 -6.80
C PHE A 520 29.57 -30.23 -8.19
N ASP A 521 30.65 -30.42 -8.93
CA ASP A 521 30.64 -31.13 -10.24
C ASP A 521 29.53 -30.61 -11.20
N ASN A 522 29.42 -29.32 -11.37
CA ASN A 522 28.41 -28.64 -12.17
C ASN A 522 26.95 -28.75 -11.66
N VAL A 523 26.75 -29.13 -10.39
CA VAL A 523 25.42 -29.12 -9.77
C VAL A 523 25.15 -27.77 -9.13
N ILE A 524 24.43 -26.93 -9.84
CA ILE A 524 24.04 -25.59 -9.42
C ILE A 524 22.72 -25.57 -8.65
N SER A 525 22.55 -24.57 -7.77
CA SER A 525 21.34 -24.35 -7.01
C SER A 525 20.51 -23.16 -7.56
N THR A 526 19.31 -23.01 -7.02
CA THR A 526 18.46 -21.84 -7.29
C THR A 526 18.91 -20.59 -6.51
N GLY A 527 19.93 -20.69 -5.65
CA GLY A 527 20.42 -19.59 -4.82
C GLY A 527 20.93 -18.39 -5.61
N ALA A 528 21.53 -18.66 -6.79
CA ALA A 528 22.09 -17.64 -7.66
C ALA A 528 21.06 -16.84 -8.51
N GLN A 529 19.75 -17.03 -8.32
CA GLN A 529 18.73 -16.37 -9.16
C GLN A 529 18.88 -14.84 -9.15
N ASN A 530 18.99 -14.24 -7.96
CA ASN A 530 19.09 -12.78 -7.80
C ASN A 530 20.38 -12.24 -8.42
N ASP A 531 21.49 -12.97 -8.28
CA ASP A 531 22.79 -12.58 -8.84
C ASP A 531 22.76 -12.60 -10.35
N LEU A 532 22.12 -13.60 -10.95
CA LEU A 532 21.93 -13.69 -12.39
C LEU A 532 21.03 -12.57 -12.94
N GLU A 533 19.95 -12.24 -12.23
CA GLU A 533 19.08 -11.12 -12.60
C GLU A 533 19.87 -9.80 -12.59
N ARG A 534 20.59 -9.52 -11.50
CA ARG A 534 21.40 -8.32 -11.35
C ARG A 534 22.55 -8.26 -12.38
N ALA A 535 23.24 -9.36 -12.62
CA ALA A 535 24.28 -9.44 -13.64
C ALA A 535 23.72 -9.15 -15.04
N THR A 536 22.56 -9.73 -15.37
CA THR A 536 21.90 -9.47 -16.66
C THR A 536 21.47 -8.00 -16.79
N ASP A 537 20.95 -7.40 -15.73
CA ASP A 537 20.54 -5.99 -15.73
C ASP A 537 21.75 -5.05 -15.91
N ILE A 538 22.88 -5.32 -15.27
CA ILE A 538 24.12 -4.55 -15.45
C ILE A 538 24.62 -4.69 -16.89
N ALA A 539 24.73 -5.92 -17.41
CA ALA A 539 25.18 -6.16 -18.78
C ALA A 539 24.28 -5.46 -19.80
N ARG A 540 22.97 -5.50 -19.57
CA ARG A 540 21.99 -4.80 -20.41
C ARG A 540 22.18 -3.29 -20.35
N ALA A 541 22.34 -2.71 -19.16
CA ALA A 541 22.57 -1.28 -19.01
C ALA A 541 23.88 -0.84 -19.69
N MET A 542 24.95 -1.63 -19.61
CA MET A 542 26.21 -1.37 -20.33
C MET A 542 26.01 -1.25 -21.84
N VAL A 543 25.21 -2.13 -22.42
CA VAL A 543 24.98 -2.16 -23.88
C VAL A 543 23.95 -1.12 -24.31
N VAL A 544 22.80 -1.04 -23.61
CA VAL A 544 21.61 -0.28 -24.04
C VAL A 544 21.60 1.17 -23.57
N GLU A 545 22.08 1.42 -22.35
CA GLU A 545 22.01 2.75 -21.72
C GLU A 545 23.33 3.50 -21.83
N TYR A 546 24.46 2.83 -21.55
CA TYR A 546 25.77 3.49 -21.44
C TYR A 546 26.58 3.46 -22.74
N GLY A 547 26.15 2.68 -23.76
CA GLY A 547 26.86 2.57 -25.02
C GLY A 547 28.27 2.01 -24.92
N MET A 548 28.50 1.08 -23.95
CA MET A 548 29.82 0.48 -23.65
C MET A 548 30.13 -0.76 -24.50
N SER A 549 29.36 -1.05 -25.56
CA SER A 549 29.66 -2.12 -26.50
C SER A 549 30.31 -1.59 -27.75
N GLN A 550 31.46 -2.16 -28.15
CA GLN A 550 32.12 -1.82 -29.41
C GLN A 550 31.34 -2.29 -30.64
N ARG A 551 30.58 -3.39 -30.53
CA ARG A 551 29.81 -3.96 -31.64
C ARG A 551 28.52 -3.21 -31.92
N VAL A 552 27.85 -2.75 -30.86
CA VAL A 552 26.63 -1.93 -30.94
C VAL A 552 26.98 -0.46 -31.20
N GLY A 553 28.13 -0.01 -30.70
CA GLY A 553 28.58 1.39 -30.78
C GLY A 553 28.06 2.25 -29.62
N PRO A 554 28.49 3.53 -29.60
CA PRO A 554 28.11 4.48 -28.53
C PRO A 554 26.69 5.02 -28.74
N LEU A 555 25.72 4.13 -28.69
CA LEU A 555 24.29 4.44 -28.83
C LEU A 555 23.57 4.20 -27.50
N SER A 556 22.59 5.04 -27.20
CA SER A 556 21.69 4.83 -26.07
C SER A 556 20.25 4.69 -26.60
N PHE A 557 19.62 3.58 -26.27
CA PHE A 557 18.25 3.27 -26.71
C PHE A 557 17.20 3.58 -25.65
N GLY A 558 17.62 4.00 -24.45
CA GLY A 558 16.74 4.27 -23.30
C GLY A 558 16.06 3.01 -22.73
N ARG A 559 15.61 3.08 -21.48
CA ARG A 559 14.87 1.97 -20.84
C ARG A 559 13.54 1.65 -21.54
N ASP A 560 12.90 2.66 -22.14
CA ASP A 560 11.59 2.54 -22.75
C ASP A 560 11.63 1.92 -24.15
N GLY A 561 12.74 2.03 -24.88
CA GLY A 561 12.90 1.42 -26.21
C GLY A 561 12.88 -0.11 -26.20
N PHE A 562 13.27 -0.74 -25.09
CA PHE A 562 13.34 -2.20 -24.93
C PHE A 562 12.09 -2.82 -24.27
N ARG A 563 11.29 -2.04 -23.53
CA ARG A 563 10.02 -2.49 -22.91
C ARG A 563 8.80 -2.41 -23.82
N GLY A 564 9.02 -2.33 -25.12
CA GLY A 564 8.04 -2.03 -26.17
C GLY A 564 6.87 -2.98 -26.38
N SER A 565 6.49 -3.89 -25.48
CA SER A 565 5.30 -4.72 -25.70
C SER A 565 4.02 -4.21 -25.03
N GLU A 566 4.09 -3.45 -23.97
CA GLU A 566 2.88 -2.97 -23.25
C GLU A 566 2.34 -1.60 -23.73
N GLY A 567 3.19 -0.73 -24.30
CA GLY A 567 2.77 0.55 -24.90
C GLY A 567 2.32 0.44 -26.36
N ARG A 568 2.59 -0.69 -27.03
CA ARG A 568 2.44 -0.87 -28.48
C ARG A 568 1.00 -0.91 -29.00
N LEU A 569 0.03 -1.15 -28.15
CA LEU A 569 -1.39 -1.31 -28.55
C LEU A 569 -2.13 0.01 -28.79
N LEU A 570 -1.57 1.17 -28.41
CA LEU A 570 -2.31 2.44 -28.45
C LEU A 570 -1.78 3.50 -29.40
N PHE A 571 -0.49 3.46 -29.77
CA PHE A 571 0.11 4.43 -30.70
C PHE A 571 1.07 3.74 -31.66
N PRO A 572 0.61 3.28 -32.84
CA PRO A 572 1.50 2.82 -33.89
C PRO A 572 2.33 4.02 -34.41
N GLY A 573 3.61 4.07 -34.03
CA GLY A 573 4.54 5.09 -34.53
C GLY A 573 5.37 5.86 -33.52
N ALA A 574 5.27 5.56 -32.23
CA ALA A 574 5.98 6.29 -31.17
C ALA A 574 6.95 5.39 -30.38
N ALA A 575 7.97 4.86 -30.99
CA ALA A 575 9.31 4.55 -30.48
C ALA A 575 10.12 4.03 -31.67
N PRO A 576 11.41 4.33 -31.80
CA PRO A 576 12.23 3.65 -32.80
C PRO A 576 12.28 2.17 -32.41
N GLU A 577 11.59 1.33 -33.18
CA GLU A 577 11.75 -0.11 -33.08
C GLU A 577 13.21 -0.42 -33.44
N LEU A 578 13.92 -1.01 -32.48
CA LEU A 578 15.17 -1.66 -32.81
C LEU A 578 14.89 -2.63 -33.96
N SER A 579 15.67 -2.57 -35.03
CA SER A 579 15.56 -3.59 -36.05
C SER A 579 15.85 -4.96 -35.44
N ASP A 580 15.22 -6.01 -35.92
CA ASP A 580 15.43 -7.37 -35.40
C ASP A 580 16.92 -7.74 -35.39
N ASP A 581 17.70 -7.27 -36.36
CA ASP A 581 19.15 -7.47 -36.42
C ASP A 581 19.87 -6.76 -35.25
N LEU A 582 19.47 -5.54 -34.91
CA LEU A 582 20.08 -4.80 -33.80
C LEU A 582 19.66 -5.38 -32.44
N ALA A 583 18.42 -5.82 -32.31
CA ALA A 583 17.95 -6.50 -31.09
C ALA A 583 18.73 -7.81 -30.88
N SER A 584 18.94 -8.61 -31.92
CA SER A 584 19.77 -9.82 -31.86
C SER A 584 21.22 -9.49 -31.48
N LEU A 585 21.78 -8.42 -32.06
CA LEU A 585 23.15 -7.99 -31.73
C LEU A 585 23.29 -7.56 -30.27
N VAL A 586 22.29 -6.87 -29.72
CA VAL A 586 22.26 -6.46 -28.30
C VAL A 586 22.17 -7.70 -27.39
N ASP A 587 21.32 -8.67 -27.72
CA ASP A 587 21.21 -9.93 -26.96
C ASP A 587 22.52 -10.73 -26.99
N ASP A 588 23.20 -10.78 -28.13
CA ASP A 588 24.50 -11.44 -28.27
C ASP A 588 25.58 -10.74 -27.45
N GLU A 589 25.59 -9.40 -27.41
CA GLU A 589 26.54 -8.64 -26.59
C GLU A 589 26.30 -8.83 -25.09
N ILE A 590 25.04 -8.85 -24.65
CA ILE A 590 24.69 -9.15 -23.25
C ILE A 590 25.20 -10.54 -22.87
N LYS A 591 24.91 -11.56 -23.69
CA LYS A 591 25.41 -12.94 -23.49
C LYS A 591 26.94 -12.97 -23.43
N ARG A 592 27.63 -12.26 -24.33
CA ARG A 592 29.08 -12.20 -24.38
C ARG A 592 29.67 -11.60 -23.09
N LEU A 593 29.12 -10.47 -22.62
CA LEU A 593 29.60 -9.82 -21.38
C LEU A 593 29.41 -10.72 -20.14
N VAL A 594 28.28 -11.39 -20.05
CA VAL A 594 28.00 -12.34 -18.95
C VAL A 594 28.93 -13.55 -19.04
N ALA A 595 29.17 -14.10 -20.26
CA ALA A 595 30.09 -15.21 -20.45
C ALA A 595 31.53 -14.84 -20.13
N GLU A 596 32.03 -13.68 -20.58
CA GLU A 596 33.38 -13.20 -20.24
C GLU A 596 33.57 -13.02 -18.72
N ALA A 597 32.53 -12.52 -18.02
CA ALA A 597 32.57 -12.38 -16.57
C ALA A 597 32.56 -13.74 -15.85
N HIS A 598 31.82 -14.71 -16.38
CA HIS A 598 31.81 -16.09 -15.88
C HIS A 598 33.15 -16.79 -16.07
N ASP A 599 33.74 -16.70 -17.28
CA ASP A 599 35.05 -17.28 -17.57
C ASP A 599 36.14 -16.67 -16.64
N ARG A 600 36.06 -15.38 -16.36
CA ARG A 600 36.95 -14.73 -15.42
C ARG A 600 36.77 -15.24 -13.99
N ALA A 601 35.52 -15.44 -13.55
CA ALA A 601 35.25 -16.02 -12.23
C ALA A 601 35.77 -17.45 -12.14
N ILE A 602 35.60 -18.28 -13.20
CA ILE A 602 36.18 -19.63 -13.27
C ILE A 602 37.70 -19.59 -13.12
N GLN A 603 38.37 -18.72 -13.86
CA GLN A 603 39.81 -18.59 -13.78
C GLN A 603 40.29 -18.27 -12.36
N VAL A 604 39.72 -17.23 -11.73
CA VAL A 604 40.07 -16.80 -10.38
C VAL A 604 39.84 -17.91 -9.34
N LEU A 605 38.69 -18.54 -9.39
CA LEU A 605 38.32 -19.57 -8.43
C LEU A 605 39.18 -20.84 -8.56
N ASN A 606 39.57 -21.21 -9.79
CA ASN A 606 40.50 -22.31 -10.00
C ASN A 606 41.94 -21.99 -9.55
N GLU A 607 42.42 -20.76 -9.78
CA GLU A 607 43.75 -20.32 -9.32
C GLU A 607 43.84 -20.34 -7.78
N HIS A 608 42.73 -20.10 -7.08
CA HIS A 608 42.67 -20.04 -5.62
C HIS A 608 41.77 -21.14 -5.00
N HIS A 609 41.66 -22.29 -5.65
CA HIS A 609 40.79 -23.40 -5.24
C HIS A 609 41.01 -23.83 -3.77
N ASP A 610 42.25 -24.02 -3.36
CA ASP A 610 42.59 -24.41 -1.99
C ASP A 610 42.18 -23.37 -0.93
N PHE A 611 42.23 -22.09 -1.30
CA PHE A 611 41.79 -21.02 -0.43
C PHE A 611 40.26 -21.02 -0.31
N LEU A 612 39.55 -21.16 -1.42
CA LEU A 612 38.11 -21.26 -1.47
C LEU A 612 37.60 -22.39 -0.55
N GLU A 613 38.20 -23.58 -0.70
CA GLU A 613 37.77 -24.76 0.09
C GLU A 613 38.04 -24.55 1.60
N LYS A 614 39.24 -24.09 1.98
CA LYS A 614 39.61 -23.84 3.37
C LYS A 614 38.72 -22.79 4.03
N MET A 615 38.51 -21.66 3.34
CA MET A 615 37.73 -20.56 3.89
C MET A 615 36.24 -20.87 3.96
N SER A 616 35.69 -21.65 3.01
CA SER A 616 34.33 -22.15 3.09
C SER A 616 34.11 -23.04 4.31
N ARG A 617 35.06 -23.94 4.63
CA ARG A 617 34.99 -24.78 5.85
C ARG A 617 35.09 -23.94 7.14
N ILE A 618 35.91 -22.88 7.16
CA ILE A 618 35.97 -21.96 8.29
C ILE A 618 34.65 -21.22 8.43
N LEU A 619 34.07 -20.72 7.32
CA LEU A 619 32.81 -20.00 7.31
C LEU A 619 31.64 -20.88 7.83
N ILE A 620 31.62 -22.17 7.52
CA ILE A 620 30.63 -23.13 8.06
C ILE A 620 30.70 -23.16 9.59
N LEU A 621 31.91 -23.10 10.17
CA LEU A 621 32.12 -23.18 11.62
C LEU A 621 31.86 -21.84 12.32
N THR A 622 32.38 -20.75 11.78
CA THR A 622 32.31 -19.42 12.40
C THR A 622 30.99 -18.70 12.11
N GLU A 623 30.28 -19.13 11.07
CA GLU A 623 29.05 -18.52 10.51
C GLU A 623 29.25 -17.10 9.96
N VAL A 624 30.31 -16.39 10.37
CA VAL A 624 30.65 -15.02 9.95
C VAL A 624 32.16 -14.87 9.87
N ILE A 625 32.65 -14.23 8.83
CA ILE A 625 34.04 -13.80 8.67
C ILE A 625 34.06 -12.31 8.34
N ASP A 626 34.81 -11.53 9.12
CA ASP A 626 34.96 -10.09 8.85
C ASP A 626 35.97 -9.84 7.73
N GLY A 627 35.72 -8.81 6.90
CA GLY A 627 36.50 -8.50 5.72
C GLY A 627 38.00 -8.28 5.98
N PRO A 628 38.40 -7.50 7.00
CA PRO A 628 39.81 -7.34 7.33
C PRO A 628 40.55 -8.65 7.64
N ASP A 629 39.89 -9.58 8.33
CA ASP A 629 40.45 -10.90 8.62
C ASP A 629 40.55 -11.74 7.34
N LEU A 630 39.53 -11.72 6.50
CA LEU A 630 39.53 -12.43 5.22
C LEU A 630 40.67 -11.92 4.30
N HIS A 631 40.84 -10.61 4.23
CA HIS A 631 41.92 -10.00 3.46
C HIS A 631 43.31 -10.39 4.02
N ALA A 632 43.48 -10.37 5.34
CA ALA A 632 44.72 -10.77 6.00
C ALA A 632 45.04 -12.26 5.76
N TYR A 633 44.04 -13.14 5.71
CA TYR A 633 44.20 -14.55 5.34
C TYR A 633 44.60 -14.72 3.88
N PHE A 634 44.01 -13.94 2.97
CA PHE A 634 44.28 -13.99 1.54
C PHE A 634 45.71 -13.51 1.23
N GLU A 635 46.16 -12.42 1.84
CA GLU A 635 47.51 -11.88 1.69
C GLU A 635 48.60 -12.70 2.42
N GLY A 636 48.20 -13.65 3.27
CA GLY A 636 49.12 -14.42 4.08
C GLY A 636 49.74 -13.67 5.26
N SER A 637 49.25 -12.46 5.58
CA SER A 637 49.68 -11.67 6.74
C SER A 637 49.19 -12.25 8.07
N LYS A 638 48.11 -13.03 8.03
CA LYS A 638 47.58 -13.80 9.16
C LYS A 638 47.50 -15.28 8.78
N PRO A 639 47.96 -16.21 9.61
CA PRO A 639 47.84 -17.63 9.34
C PRO A 639 46.37 -18.04 9.35
N ILE A 640 45.95 -18.83 8.37
CA ILE A 640 44.60 -19.38 8.31
C ILE A 640 44.43 -20.38 9.47
N PRO A 641 43.47 -20.19 10.40
CA PRO A 641 43.29 -21.09 11.53
C PRO A 641 42.83 -22.49 11.06
N THR A 642 43.32 -23.51 11.71
CA THR A 642 42.84 -24.87 11.44
C THR A 642 41.47 -25.08 12.04
N VAL A 643 40.69 -25.99 11.42
CA VAL A 643 39.35 -26.39 11.92
C VAL A 643 39.42 -26.88 13.39
N GLU A 644 40.50 -27.55 13.77
CA GLU A 644 40.72 -28.02 15.13
C GLU A 644 41.00 -26.91 16.13
N GLU A 645 41.76 -25.90 15.75
CA GLU A 645 42.00 -24.69 16.56
C GLU A 645 40.72 -23.92 16.82
N LEU A 646 39.91 -23.69 15.79
CA LEU A 646 38.63 -23.01 15.93
C LEU A 646 37.65 -23.80 16.81
N ARG A 647 37.59 -25.13 16.66
CA ARG A 647 36.77 -25.98 17.54
C ARG A 647 37.24 -25.90 19.00
N ARG A 648 38.53 -25.85 19.28
CA ARG A 648 39.07 -25.67 20.64
C ARG A 648 38.73 -24.30 21.22
N GLU A 649 38.85 -23.24 20.44
CA GLU A 649 38.50 -21.89 20.88
C GLU A 649 37.00 -21.78 21.18
N MET A 650 36.14 -22.38 20.37
CA MET A 650 34.66 -22.39 20.58
C MET A 650 34.27 -23.17 21.83
N THR A 651 34.99 -24.26 22.15
CA THR A 651 34.74 -25.09 23.37
C THR A 651 35.37 -24.47 24.62
N GLY A 652 36.49 -23.73 24.48
CA GLY A 652 37.23 -23.12 25.61
C GLY A 652 36.64 -21.80 26.11
N ASN A 653 35.92 -21.04 25.28
CA ASN A 653 35.42 -19.69 25.58
C ASN A 653 33.97 -19.66 26.11
N GLY A 654 33.49 -20.75 26.77
CA GLY A 654 32.25 -20.68 27.59
C GLY A 654 30.99 -20.17 26.91
N ARG A 655 30.86 -20.30 25.58
CA ARG A 655 29.55 -20.17 24.89
C ARG A 655 28.72 -21.45 25.10
N VAL A 656 28.46 -21.75 26.37
CA VAL A 656 27.45 -22.72 26.79
C VAL A 656 26.09 -22.15 26.47
N GLY A 657 25.51 -22.62 25.39
CA GLY A 657 24.15 -22.18 25.02
C GLY A 657 23.70 -22.70 23.67
N ARG A 658 24.11 -23.93 23.25
CA ARG A 658 23.34 -24.75 22.31
C ARG A 658 23.69 -26.24 22.48
N GLU A 659 22.69 -26.99 22.77
CA GLU A 659 22.69 -28.41 22.96
C GLU A 659 23.20 -29.17 21.72
N THR A 660 24.01 -30.22 22.06
CA THR A 660 24.24 -31.41 21.26
C THR A 660 24.64 -31.22 19.80
N VAL A 661 25.92 -30.95 19.58
CA VAL A 661 26.57 -31.42 18.36
C VAL A 661 26.68 -32.94 18.47
N THR A 662 25.72 -33.65 17.90
CA THR A 662 25.91 -35.06 17.55
C THR A 662 27.09 -35.11 16.59
N THR A 663 28.09 -35.88 16.96
CA THR A 663 29.23 -36.26 16.12
C THR A 663 28.68 -36.89 14.83
N GLY A 664 28.47 -36.07 13.80
CA GLY A 664 28.26 -36.55 12.44
C GLY A 664 29.61 -37.05 11.87
N PRO A 665 29.59 -38.03 10.96
CA PRO A 665 30.81 -38.56 10.35
C PRO A 665 31.58 -37.45 9.62
N ASP A 666 32.92 -37.58 9.65
CA ASP A 666 33.84 -36.66 8.93
C ASP A 666 33.32 -36.41 7.51
N ILE A 667 33.12 -35.10 7.19
CA ILE A 667 32.75 -34.67 5.85
C ILE A 667 33.99 -34.92 4.97
N VAL A 668 34.00 -36.05 4.30
CA VAL A 668 34.96 -36.37 3.24
C VAL A 668 34.41 -35.81 1.96
N LEU A 669 34.92 -34.65 1.55
CA LEU A 669 34.79 -34.23 0.15
C LEU A 669 35.48 -35.30 -0.69
N GLN A 670 34.72 -36.05 -1.49
CA GLN A 670 35.30 -37.02 -2.41
C GLN A 670 36.17 -36.28 -3.43
N PRO A 671 37.42 -36.70 -3.63
CA PRO A 671 38.23 -36.15 -4.73
C PRO A 671 37.54 -36.49 -6.05
N PRO A 672 37.65 -35.63 -7.08
CA PRO A 672 37.07 -35.89 -8.39
C PRO A 672 37.55 -37.22 -8.92
N ALA A 673 36.63 -38.06 -9.36
CA ALA A 673 36.94 -39.34 -10.02
C ALA A 673 37.71 -39.02 -11.31
N ASN A 674 38.99 -39.37 -11.33
CA ASN A 674 39.80 -39.35 -12.52
C ASN A 674 39.19 -40.32 -13.54
N GLY A 675 38.66 -39.78 -14.65
CA GLY A 675 38.21 -40.48 -15.82
C GLY A 675 38.31 -39.59 -17.05
#